data_9dca158c03c2eaeb6a5b5084eaeea749
#
_entry.id   9dca158c03c2eaeb6a5b5084eaeea749
#
_cell.length_a   1.000
_cell.length_b   1.000
_cell.length_c   1.000
_cell.angle_alpha   90.00
_cell.angle_beta   90.00
_cell.angle_gamma   90.00
#
_symmetry.space_group_name_H-M   'P 1'
#
loop_
_entity.id
_entity.type
_entity.pdbx_description
1 polymer ?
#
loop_
_entity_poly.entity_id
_entity_poly.type
_entity_poly.pdbx_seq_one_letter_code
_entity_poly.pdbx_strand_id
1 'polypeptide(L)'
;MLSVPPYVLAAGLLLWGASGGFVVLAVLLAIITEAGRWTALRFELRTRDFERIGDLCSVALALALAYSLLGSRNFSETLVATLLWLPILFAPLIVAQRLSVAGVVPLSALFWSLRRPRAREAALALSPHPDQDANTTGAGPFDFPYLCACLLAASAANVRALWFYIALCAFVLIALWPQRRPDSQRSAWPALAALALLLGFGIQLGLSWLQSALEDAALEWLDARWREQADPYRARTAIGDIGSLKASERIVLRVDAPPKTTPPLLRHASYNRYVGGIWSAPAQPFQGLVSNSHSWVLAQGSATRHLRVSAWMTEHRALLALPLSTLRLERLGAASAQTNHMGAVRVEDGPEPLVYEAWYDPDISADIPPGAEDLVVPPALGPPVHEVVLALGLAGRQPSDTVRALHRFFATQFEYSLDLESAGGGARSLARFLSQDRRGHCEYFATATVLLLRAAGIPARYATGYAVHEWSPLEGRYLVRARHAHAWALAWVGDRWQELDTTPAVWAQAEAQQASAFQPLYDLASALYFGIARWRAESAERGAAPITWAWLVAPLAAYLLWRVWRRRADWIVRDRERGAKAGAQLGPLLLALARLGHVRPPGAPLLAWARTLPLADPDTLTLLDEVVRSYYRLRFDPEVGSPAAVHALEAQSAALLARVDATARRHHATP
;
A
#
# COMPACT_ATOMS: atom_id res chain seq x y z
N MET A 1 -21.10 -30.00 2.76
CA MET A 1 -20.17 -28.87 2.90
C MET A 1 -18.97 -29.30 3.73
N LEU A 2 -17.75 -29.05 3.26
CA LEU A 2 -16.51 -29.43 3.95
C LEU A 2 -16.32 -28.56 5.20
N SER A 3 -16.47 -29.11 6.37
CA SER A 3 -16.18 -28.43 7.64
C SER A 3 -14.69 -28.65 7.99
N VAL A 4 -14.00 -27.56 8.34
CA VAL A 4 -12.61 -27.64 8.80
C VAL A 4 -12.57 -28.32 10.18
N PRO A 5 -11.71 -29.35 10.36
CA PRO A 5 -11.58 -30.04 11.65
C PRO A 5 -11.19 -29.06 12.78
N PRO A 6 -11.48 -29.43 14.04
CA PRO A 6 -11.08 -28.63 15.20
C PRO A 6 -9.58 -28.33 15.20
N TYR A 7 -9.19 -27.11 15.60
CA TYR A 7 -7.81 -26.63 15.74
C TYR A 7 -6.99 -26.52 14.45
N VAL A 8 -7.49 -27.00 13.29
CA VAL A 8 -6.79 -26.89 12.01
C VAL A 8 -6.64 -25.43 11.57
N LEU A 9 -7.66 -24.59 11.85
CA LEU A 9 -7.60 -23.17 11.58
C LEU A 9 -6.53 -22.47 12.43
N ALA A 10 -6.49 -22.81 13.74
CA ALA A 10 -5.46 -22.29 14.64
C ALA A 10 -4.05 -22.71 14.19
N ALA A 11 -3.88 -23.97 13.76
CA ALA A 11 -2.62 -24.46 13.24
C ALA A 11 -2.18 -23.69 11.95
N GLY A 12 -3.13 -23.39 11.06
CA GLY A 12 -2.86 -22.57 9.86
C GLY A 12 -2.43 -21.14 10.21
N LEU A 13 -3.06 -20.53 11.21
CA LEU A 13 -2.66 -19.22 11.73
C LEU A 13 -1.26 -19.25 12.35
N LEU A 14 -0.94 -20.27 13.13
CA LEU A 14 0.39 -20.42 13.73
C LEU A 14 1.47 -20.64 12.66
N LEU A 15 1.19 -21.42 11.63
CA LEU A 15 2.10 -21.60 10.50
C LEU A 15 2.37 -20.27 9.78
N TRP A 16 1.32 -19.50 9.52
CA TRP A 16 1.45 -18.16 8.96
C TRP A 16 2.28 -17.22 9.85
N GLY A 17 2.02 -17.23 11.17
CA GLY A 17 2.76 -16.39 12.10
C GLY A 17 4.23 -16.76 12.22
N ALA A 18 4.54 -18.06 12.18
CA ALA A 18 5.91 -18.56 12.22
C ALA A 18 6.70 -18.22 10.93
N SER A 19 6.04 -18.30 9.76
CA SER A 19 6.67 -17.98 8.48
C SER A 19 6.80 -16.49 8.22
N GLY A 20 5.81 -15.68 8.63
CA GLY A 20 5.76 -14.24 8.40
C GLY A 20 6.34 -13.35 9.51
N GLY A 21 6.83 -13.95 10.62
CA GLY A 21 7.34 -13.19 11.77
C GLY A 21 6.27 -12.58 12.68
N PHE A 22 4.99 -12.99 12.54
CA PHE A 22 3.84 -12.46 13.29
C PHE A 22 3.38 -13.40 14.41
N VAL A 23 4.30 -14.09 15.09
CA VAL A 23 3.98 -15.18 16.04
C VAL A 23 2.99 -14.76 17.13
N VAL A 24 3.22 -13.61 17.78
CA VAL A 24 2.34 -13.11 18.86
C VAL A 24 0.93 -12.86 18.34
N LEU A 25 0.79 -12.23 17.20
CA LEU A 25 -0.49 -11.92 16.58
C LEU A 25 -1.22 -13.20 16.13
N ALA A 26 -0.47 -14.16 15.58
CA ALA A 26 -1.01 -15.46 15.18
C ALA A 26 -1.56 -16.25 16.37
N VAL A 27 -0.86 -16.25 17.50
CA VAL A 27 -1.33 -16.88 18.73
C VAL A 27 -2.61 -16.21 19.24
N LEU A 28 -2.66 -14.88 19.27
CA LEU A 28 -3.85 -14.14 19.66
C LEU A 28 -5.05 -14.45 18.75
N LEU A 29 -4.85 -14.43 17.43
CA LEU A 29 -5.91 -14.77 16.47
C LEU A 29 -6.35 -16.23 16.58
N ALA A 30 -5.43 -17.17 16.80
CA ALA A 30 -5.74 -18.58 17.02
C ALA A 30 -6.61 -18.77 18.26
N ILE A 31 -6.28 -18.11 19.38
CA ILE A 31 -7.08 -18.15 20.60
C ILE A 31 -8.47 -17.56 20.35
N ILE A 32 -8.56 -16.39 19.71
CA ILE A 32 -9.84 -15.71 19.46
C ILE A 32 -10.73 -16.55 18.51
N THR A 33 -10.17 -17.14 17.47
CA THR A 33 -10.94 -17.96 16.52
C THR A 33 -11.44 -19.25 17.13
N GLU A 34 -10.70 -19.86 18.07
CA GLU A 34 -11.13 -21.07 18.78
C GLU A 34 -11.96 -20.75 20.04
N ALA A 35 -11.91 -19.52 20.55
CA ALA A 35 -12.68 -19.11 21.75
C ALA A 35 -14.18 -19.37 21.60
N GLY A 36 -14.74 -19.29 20.39
CA GLY A 36 -16.13 -19.68 20.14
C GLY A 36 -16.48 -21.11 20.44
N ARG A 37 -15.51 -22.02 20.61
CA ARG A 37 -15.74 -23.43 21.00
C ARG A 37 -15.76 -23.62 22.51
N TRP A 38 -15.04 -22.77 23.23
CA TRP A 38 -14.90 -22.88 24.69
C TRP A 38 -15.87 -21.99 25.45
N THR A 39 -16.43 -20.97 24.74
CA THR A 39 -17.38 -20.03 25.33
C THR A 39 -18.78 -20.26 24.80
N ALA A 40 -19.79 -20.10 25.67
CA ALA A 40 -21.21 -20.11 25.29
C ALA A 40 -21.65 -18.77 24.61
N LEU A 41 -20.72 -17.87 24.39
CA LEU A 41 -21.02 -16.56 23.78
C LEU A 41 -21.43 -16.75 22.31
N ARG A 42 -22.70 -16.43 22.01
CA ARG A 42 -23.23 -16.40 20.65
C ARG A 42 -23.99 -15.10 20.43
N PHE A 43 -23.82 -14.52 19.26
CA PHE A 43 -24.47 -13.27 18.85
C PHE A 43 -25.41 -13.52 17.68
N GLU A 44 -26.60 -12.97 17.73
CA GLU A 44 -27.50 -12.92 16.57
C GLU A 44 -27.01 -11.86 15.59
N LEU A 45 -26.14 -12.25 14.67
CA LEU A 45 -25.67 -11.38 13.60
C LEU A 45 -26.59 -11.55 12.37
N ARG A 46 -27.11 -10.42 11.88
CA ARG A 46 -27.93 -10.39 10.67
C ARG A 46 -27.04 -10.30 9.43
N THR A 47 -27.57 -10.66 8.26
CA THR A 47 -26.88 -10.52 6.97
C THR A 47 -26.23 -9.15 6.80
N ARG A 48 -26.92 -8.06 7.17
CA ARG A 48 -26.38 -6.70 7.12
C ARG A 48 -25.16 -6.46 8.03
N ASP A 49 -25.04 -7.21 9.09
CA ASP A 49 -23.89 -7.06 9.99
C ASP A 49 -22.66 -7.72 9.39
N PHE A 50 -22.83 -8.87 8.76
CA PHE A 50 -21.79 -9.51 7.97
C PHE A 50 -21.37 -8.66 6.78
N GLU A 51 -22.31 -8.04 6.07
CA GLU A 51 -22.02 -7.13 4.95
C GLU A 51 -21.17 -5.94 5.39
N ARG A 52 -21.48 -5.34 6.55
CA ARG A 52 -20.69 -4.23 7.09
C ARG A 52 -19.29 -4.66 7.55
N ILE A 53 -19.17 -5.87 8.12
CA ILE A 53 -17.85 -6.43 8.46
C ILE A 53 -17.06 -6.71 7.17
N GLY A 54 -17.71 -7.24 6.13
CA GLY A 54 -17.12 -7.45 4.83
C GLY A 54 -16.66 -6.15 4.16
N ASP A 55 -17.48 -5.08 4.25
CA ASP A 55 -17.09 -3.73 3.77
C ASP A 55 -15.84 -3.23 4.47
N LEU A 56 -15.80 -3.42 5.79
CA LEU A 56 -14.65 -3.03 6.60
C LEU A 56 -13.38 -3.79 6.20
N CYS A 57 -13.50 -5.13 6.01
CA CYS A 57 -12.39 -5.95 5.52
C CYS A 57 -11.95 -5.50 4.11
N SER A 58 -12.91 -5.16 3.24
CA SER A 58 -12.63 -4.69 1.86
C SER A 58 -11.92 -3.34 1.85
N VAL A 59 -12.37 -2.39 2.68
CA VAL A 59 -11.71 -1.08 2.85
C VAL A 59 -10.31 -1.26 3.43
N ALA A 60 -10.14 -2.11 4.45
CA ALA A 60 -8.85 -2.41 5.03
C ALA A 60 -7.90 -3.06 4.00
N LEU A 61 -8.40 -3.98 3.16
CA LEU A 61 -7.64 -4.57 2.05
C LEU A 61 -7.23 -3.51 1.01
N ALA A 62 -8.16 -2.62 0.62
CA ALA A 62 -7.85 -1.54 -0.32
C ALA A 62 -6.80 -0.58 0.24
N LEU A 63 -6.88 -0.23 1.53
CA LEU A 63 -5.88 0.59 2.21
C LEU A 63 -4.53 -0.12 2.33
N ALA A 64 -4.53 -1.42 2.67
CA ALA A 64 -3.30 -2.22 2.73
C ALA A 64 -2.64 -2.35 1.36
N LEU A 65 -3.44 -2.56 0.29
CA LEU A 65 -2.95 -2.59 -1.08
C LEU A 65 -2.40 -1.23 -1.52
N ALA A 66 -3.14 -0.15 -1.26
CA ALA A 66 -2.67 1.21 -1.56
C ALA A 66 -1.37 1.51 -0.81
N TYR A 67 -1.31 1.18 0.49
CA TYR A 67 -0.09 1.34 1.28
C TYR A 67 1.08 0.51 0.74
N SER A 68 0.85 -0.73 0.37
CA SER A 68 1.88 -1.60 -0.21
C SER A 68 2.35 -1.10 -1.58
N LEU A 69 1.42 -0.66 -2.45
CA LEU A 69 1.74 -0.04 -3.75
C LEU A 69 2.55 1.24 -3.60
N LEU A 70 2.21 2.05 -2.59
CA LEU A 70 2.92 3.27 -2.29
C LEU A 70 4.28 3.03 -1.60
N GLY A 71 4.48 1.89 -0.97
CA GLY A 71 5.68 1.57 -0.17
C GLY A 71 6.68 0.64 -0.83
N SER A 72 6.27 -0.12 -1.84
CA SER A 72 7.12 -1.07 -2.56
C SER A 72 7.49 -0.53 -3.94
N ARG A 73 8.71 -0.79 -4.36
CA ARG A 73 9.20 -0.41 -5.69
C ARG A 73 8.79 -1.39 -6.77
N ASN A 74 8.49 -2.63 -6.38
CA ASN A 74 8.20 -3.73 -7.28
C ASN A 74 6.79 -4.27 -7.04
N PHE A 75 6.10 -4.60 -8.12
CA PHE A 75 4.78 -5.22 -8.06
C PHE A 75 4.79 -6.53 -7.25
N SER A 76 5.86 -7.31 -7.34
CA SER A 76 6.03 -8.57 -6.60
C SER A 76 6.07 -8.34 -5.08
N GLU A 77 6.80 -7.34 -4.60
CA GLU A 77 6.85 -6.96 -3.18
C GLU A 77 5.47 -6.52 -2.67
N THR A 78 4.76 -5.72 -3.46
CA THR A 78 3.38 -5.31 -3.17
C THR A 78 2.45 -6.50 -3.01
N LEU A 79 2.53 -7.45 -3.94
CA LEU A 79 1.73 -8.66 -3.93
C LEU A 79 2.03 -9.51 -2.69
N VAL A 80 3.30 -9.78 -2.43
CA VAL A 80 3.76 -10.55 -1.25
C VAL A 80 3.31 -9.87 0.05
N ALA A 81 3.54 -8.57 0.19
CA ALA A 81 3.11 -7.82 1.37
C ALA A 81 1.59 -7.90 1.57
N THR A 82 0.81 -7.74 0.50
CA THR A 82 -0.66 -7.81 0.57
C THR A 82 -1.14 -9.21 0.96
N LEU A 83 -0.53 -10.25 0.40
CA LEU A 83 -0.85 -11.64 0.73
C LEU A 83 -0.55 -11.96 2.20
N LEU A 84 0.56 -11.48 2.74
CA LEU A 84 0.94 -11.66 4.15
C LEU A 84 -0.09 -11.05 5.11
N TRP A 85 -0.83 -10.03 4.70
CA TRP A 85 -1.84 -9.35 5.52
C TRP A 85 -3.23 -10.00 5.48
N LEU A 86 -3.52 -10.88 4.50
CA LEU A 86 -4.85 -11.49 4.34
C LEU A 86 -5.43 -12.10 5.62
N PRO A 87 -4.67 -12.88 6.44
CA PRO A 87 -5.22 -13.45 7.66
C PRO A 87 -5.71 -12.40 8.66
N ILE A 88 -5.01 -11.27 8.77
CA ILE A 88 -5.40 -10.17 9.66
C ILE A 88 -6.62 -9.44 9.11
N LEU A 89 -6.60 -9.12 7.82
CA LEU A 89 -7.64 -8.34 7.16
C LEU A 89 -9.00 -9.04 7.18
N PHE A 90 -9.03 -10.38 7.08
CA PHE A 90 -10.25 -11.18 7.12
C PHE A 90 -10.55 -11.79 8.50
N ALA A 91 -9.69 -11.59 9.51
CA ALA A 91 -9.93 -12.05 10.86
C ALA A 91 -11.27 -11.58 11.46
N PRO A 92 -11.75 -10.33 11.26
CA PRO A 92 -13.04 -9.91 11.78
C PRO A 92 -14.21 -10.75 11.25
N LEU A 93 -14.12 -11.19 9.99
CA LEU A 93 -15.20 -11.97 9.35
C LEU A 93 -15.27 -13.40 9.91
N ILE A 94 -14.12 -14.07 10.08
CA ILE A 94 -14.09 -15.43 10.66
C ILE A 94 -14.46 -15.41 12.16
N VAL A 95 -14.04 -14.40 12.90
CA VAL A 95 -14.42 -14.22 14.30
C VAL A 95 -15.93 -13.99 14.43
N ALA A 96 -16.51 -13.15 13.58
CA ALA A 96 -17.95 -12.91 13.52
C ALA A 96 -18.71 -14.21 13.22
N GLN A 97 -18.25 -15.03 12.28
CA GLN A 97 -18.83 -16.34 12.00
C GLN A 97 -18.78 -17.25 13.23
N ARG A 98 -17.62 -17.38 13.88
CA ARG A 98 -17.42 -18.27 15.02
C ARG A 98 -18.25 -17.89 16.26
N LEU A 99 -18.53 -16.61 16.41
CA LEU A 99 -19.35 -16.07 17.48
C LEU A 99 -20.82 -15.86 17.08
N SER A 100 -21.20 -16.13 15.84
CA SER A 100 -22.58 -16.02 15.36
C SER A 100 -23.39 -17.28 15.68
N VAL A 101 -24.68 -17.09 15.97
CA VAL A 101 -25.66 -18.20 16.10
C VAL A 101 -25.79 -18.96 14.78
N ALA A 102 -25.81 -18.25 13.66
CA ALA A 102 -25.96 -18.84 12.32
C ALA A 102 -24.75 -19.67 11.87
N GLY A 103 -23.53 -19.34 12.35
CA GLY A 103 -22.30 -20.08 12.03
C GLY A 103 -21.86 -20.04 10.56
N VAL A 104 -22.50 -19.22 9.72
CA VAL A 104 -22.26 -19.10 8.29
C VAL A 104 -22.10 -17.63 7.88
N VAL A 105 -21.36 -17.39 6.79
CA VAL A 105 -21.17 -16.06 6.21
C VAL A 105 -21.94 -15.97 4.90
N PRO A 106 -22.80 -14.95 4.73
CA PRO A 106 -23.50 -14.74 3.46
C PRO A 106 -22.51 -14.27 2.38
N LEU A 107 -22.65 -14.78 1.16
CA LEU A 107 -21.81 -14.36 0.03
C LEU A 107 -21.90 -12.85 -0.28
N SER A 108 -23.03 -12.22 0.06
CA SER A 108 -23.20 -10.76 -0.05
C SER A 108 -22.25 -9.96 0.85
N ALA A 109 -21.66 -10.59 1.90
CA ALA A 109 -20.64 -9.97 2.72
C ALA A 109 -19.26 -9.90 2.03
N LEU A 110 -18.99 -10.83 1.11
CA LEU A 110 -17.75 -10.89 0.35
C LEU A 110 -17.85 -10.15 -0.98
N PHE A 111 -19.01 -10.24 -1.65
CA PHE A 111 -19.21 -9.70 -2.98
C PHE A 111 -20.36 -8.67 -2.99
N TRP A 112 -20.01 -7.42 -3.21
CA TRP A 112 -20.96 -6.31 -3.27
C TRP A 112 -22.02 -6.51 -4.37
N SER A 113 -21.67 -7.13 -5.49
CA SER A 113 -22.57 -7.43 -6.60
C SER A 113 -23.73 -8.38 -6.24
N LEU A 114 -23.59 -9.16 -5.16
CA LEU A 114 -24.61 -10.09 -4.69
C LEU A 114 -25.58 -9.46 -3.67
N ARG A 115 -25.41 -8.18 -3.33
CA ARG A 115 -26.29 -7.47 -2.40
C ARG A 115 -27.61 -7.13 -3.05
N ARG A 116 -28.69 -7.48 -2.36
CA ARG A 116 -30.05 -7.16 -2.84
C ARG A 116 -30.40 -5.69 -2.61
N PRO A 117 -31.09 -5.01 -3.55
CA PRO A 117 -31.63 -3.67 -3.32
C PRO A 117 -32.57 -3.64 -2.10
N ARG A 118 -32.49 -2.56 -1.31
CA ARG A 118 -33.29 -2.39 -0.07
C ARG A 118 -34.80 -2.58 -0.27
N ALA A 119 -35.34 -2.19 -1.44
CA ALA A 119 -36.74 -2.37 -1.78
C ALA A 119 -37.15 -3.86 -1.90
N ARG A 120 -36.23 -4.72 -2.35
CA ARG A 120 -36.47 -6.16 -2.50
C ARG A 120 -36.39 -6.89 -1.15
N GLU A 121 -35.56 -6.42 -0.22
CA GLU A 121 -35.52 -6.94 1.15
C GLU A 121 -36.79 -6.62 1.93
N ALA A 122 -37.34 -5.39 1.75
CA ALA A 122 -38.60 -4.99 2.36
C ALA A 122 -39.77 -5.81 1.85
N ALA A 123 -39.79 -6.13 0.54
CA ALA A 123 -40.82 -6.99 -0.09
C ALA A 123 -40.71 -8.44 0.40
N LEU A 124 -39.51 -8.99 0.57
CA LEU A 124 -39.28 -10.34 1.12
C LEU A 124 -39.68 -10.47 2.60
N ALA A 125 -39.49 -9.40 3.40
CA ALA A 125 -39.93 -9.36 4.78
C ALA A 125 -41.45 -9.37 4.96
N LEU A 126 -42.21 -9.07 3.91
CA LEU A 126 -43.67 -9.10 3.87
C LEU A 126 -44.20 -10.37 3.20
N SER A 127 -43.35 -11.30 2.76
CA SER A 127 -43.75 -12.55 2.11
C SER A 127 -44.26 -13.56 3.14
N PRO A 128 -45.22 -14.41 2.78
CA PRO A 128 -45.78 -15.42 3.67
C PRO A 128 -44.78 -16.52 4.09
N HIS A 129 -43.66 -16.65 3.40
CA HIS A 129 -42.63 -17.68 3.63
C HIS A 129 -41.24 -17.03 3.63
N PRO A 130 -40.91 -16.15 4.61
CA PRO A 130 -39.65 -15.41 4.63
C PRO A 130 -38.42 -16.30 4.74
N ASP A 131 -38.54 -17.50 5.31
CA ASP A 131 -37.41 -18.39 5.60
C ASP A 131 -36.98 -19.24 4.39
N GLN A 132 -37.92 -19.58 3.47
CA GLN A 132 -37.57 -20.30 2.23
C GLN A 132 -36.87 -19.38 1.22
N ASP A 133 -37.25 -18.11 1.15
CA ASP A 133 -36.65 -17.11 0.26
C ASP A 133 -35.33 -16.55 0.77
N ALA A 134 -35.09 -16.57 2.08
CA ALA A 134 -33.83 -16.17 2.68
C ALA A 134 -32.69 -17.19 2.40
N ASN A 135 -33.03 -18.48 2.25
CA ASN A 135 -32.06 -19.55 2.01
C ASN A 135 -31.50 -19.60 0.58
N THR A 136 -32.01 -18.76 -0.35
CA THR A 136 -31.49 -18.62 -1.72
C THR A 136 -30.26 -17.71 -1.85
N THR A 137 -29.85 -17.03 -0.78
CA THR A 137 -28.60 -16.28 -0.74
C THR A 137 -27.48 -17.21 -0.27
N GLY A 138 -26.76 -17.84 -1.19
CA GLY A 138 -25.64 -18.75 -0.89
C GLY A 138 -24.83 -18.36 0.37
N ALA A 139 -25.24 -18.84 1.52
CA ALA A 139 -24.49 -18.70 2.75
C ALA A 139 -23.69 -19.97 2.99
N GLY A 140 -22.44 -19.84 3.42
CA GLY A 140 -21.57 -20.98 3.65
C GLY A 140 -20.55 -20.74 4.76
N PRO A 141 -19.92 -21.80 5.26
CA PRO A 141 -18.83 -21.67 6.21
C PRO A 141 -17.63 -21.02 5.54
N PHE A 142 -17.13 -19.96 6.12
CA PHE A 142 -15.94 -19.21 5.65
C PHE A 142 -14.62 -19.83 6.15
N ASP A 143 -14.70 -20.89 6.94
CA ASP A 143 -13.53 -21.56 7.54
C ASP A 143 -12.50 -22.00 6.50
N PHE A 144 -12.96 -22.66 5.43
CA PHE A 144 -12.07 -23.18 4.40
C PHE A 144 -11.42 -22.06 3.55
N PRO A 145 -12.18 -21.06 3.03
CA PRO A 145 -11.57 -19.90 2.38
C PRO A 145 -10.55 -19.16 3.24
N TYR A 146 -10.86 -18.97 4.52
CA TYR A 146 -9.94 -18.31 5.43
C TYR A 146 -8.67 -19.14 5.69
N LEU A 147 -8.81 -20.46 5.81
CA LEU A 147 -7.69 -21.38 5.91
C LEU A 147 -6.78 -21.29 4.66
N CYS A 148 -7.37 -21.28 3.47
CA CYS A 148 -6.62 -21.08 2.23
C CYS A 148 -5.87 -19.74 2.23
N ALA A 149 -6.50 -18.67 2.71
CA ALA A 149 -5.83 -17.37 2.85
C ALA A 149 -4.65 -17.41 3.82
N CYS A 150 -4.77 -18.14 4.95
CA CYS A 150 -3.65 -18.35 5.89
C CYS A 150 -2.48 -19.12 5.25
N LEU A 151 -2.79 -20.18 4.48
CA LEU A 151 -1.76 -20.98 3.81
C LEU A 151 -1.09 -20.22 2.68
N LEU A 152 -1.85 -19.45 1.89
CA LEU A 152 -1.32 -18.56 0.86
C LEU A 152 -0.39 -17.50 1.48
N ALA A 153 -0.82 -16.89 2.57
CA ALA A 153 -0.03 -15.90 3.29
C ALA A 153 1.26 -16.52 3.87
N ALA A 154 1.17 -17.72 4.45
CA ALA A 154 2.33 -18.45 4.95
C ALA A 154 3.34 -18.77 3.83
N SER A 155 2.84 -19.16 2.65
CA SER A 155 3.66 -19.46 1.48
C SER A 155 4.30 -18.22 0.87
N ALA A 156 3.58 -17.06 0.88
CA ALA A 156 4.07 -15.79 0.39
C ALA A 156 5.27 -15.24 1.18
N ALA A 157 5.47 -15.69 2.43
CA ALA A 157 6.63 -15.32 3.25
C ALA A 157 7.98 -15.82 2.67
N ASN A 158 7.96 -16.60 1.58
CA ASN A 158 9.12 -17.13 0.87
C ASN A 158 10.15 -17.84 1.77
N VAL A 159 9.65 -18.54 2.79
CA VAL A 159 10.51 -19.35 3.68
C VAL A 159 10.94 -20.60 2.94
N ARG A 160 12.18 -20.63 2.47
CA ARG A 160 12.78 -21.76 1.72
C ARG A 160 13.28 -22.89 2.62
N ALA A 161 13.02 -22.84 3.92
CA ALA A 161 13.49 -23.83 4.87
C ALA A 161 12.68 -25.13 4.79
N LEU A 162 13.36 -26.27 4.87
CA LEU A 162 12.74 -27.59 4.81
C LEU A 162 11.64 -27.81 5.87
N TRP A 163 11.79 -27.19 7.05
CA TRP A 163 10.79 -27.27 8.11
C TRP A 163 9.41 -26.76 7.69
N PHE A 164 9.35 -25.69 6.85
CA PHE A 164 8.09 -25.13 6.38
C PHE A 164 7.35 -26.14 5.50
N TYR A 165 8.05 -26.78 4.58
CA TYR A 165 7.46 -27.79 3.73
C TYR A 165 6.97 -29.00 4.54
N ILE A 166 7.76 -29.50 5.50
CA ILE A 166 7.36 -30.59 6.40
C ILE A 166 6.12 -30.21 7.21
N ALA A 167 6.10 -28.99 7.76
CA ALA A 167 4.97 -28.49 8.52
C ALA A 167 3.70 -28.37 7.65
N LEU A 168 3.82 -27.89 6.42
CA LEU A 168 2.72 -27.81 5.46
C LEU A 168 2.20 -29.21 5.08
N CYS A 169 3.08 -30.17 4.81
CA CYS A 169 2.72 -31.56 4.52
C CYS A 169 1.97 -32.20 5.69
N ALA A 170 2.51 -32.05 6.91
CA ALA A 170 1.86 -32.56 8.13
C ALA A 170 0.48 -31.92 8.32
N PHE A 171 0.38 -30.60 8.10
CA PHE A 171 -0.87 -29.87 8.18
C PHE A 171 -1.92 -30.37 7.19
N VAL A 172 -1.56 -30.57 5.92
CA VAL A 172 -2.45 -31.08 4.87
C VAL A 172 -2.90 -32.52 5.21
N LEU A 173 -2.00 -33.37 5.68
CA LEU A 173 -2.34 -34.72 6.09
C LEU A 173 -3.34 -34.75 7.27
N ILE A 174 -3.12 -33.91 8.28
CA ILE A 174 -4.04 -33.76 9.42
C ILE A 174 -5.41 -33.24 8.97
N ALA A 175 -5.44 -32.26 8.05
CA ALA A 175 -6.68 -31.69 7.53
C ALA A 175 -7.50 -32.69 6.69
N LEU A 176 -6.83 -33.58 5.94
CA LEU A 176 -7.48 -34.59 5.12
C LEU A 176 -7.82 -35.88 5.87
N TRP A 177 -7.20 -36.12 7.02
CA TRP A 177 -7.38 -37.35 7.80
C TRP A 177 -8.84 -37.70 8.13
N PRO A 178 -9.70 -36.76 8.59
CA PRO A 178 -11.09 -37.06 8.92
C PRO A 178 -11.96 -37.34 7.68
N GLN A 179 -11.53 -36.96 6.49
CA GLN A 179 -12.30 -37.07 5.25
C GLN A 179 -12.06 -38.40 4.50
N ARG A 180 -11.16 -39.26 5.03
CA ARG A 180 -10.91 -40.57 4.44
C ARG A 180 -12.17 -41.46 4.54
N ARG A 181 -12.52 -42.14 3.46
CA ARG A 181 -13.62 -43.12 3.46
C ARG A 181 -13.18 -44.38 4.23
N PRO A 182 -14.00 -44.90 5.14
CA PRO A 182 -13.65 -46.09 5.92
C PRO A 182 -13.45 -47.36 5.07
N ASP A 183 -14.10 -47.40 3.88
CA ASP A 183 -14.07 -48.56 2.98
C ASP A 183 -12.97 -48.52 1.93
N SER A 184 -12.17 -47.46 1.84
CA SER A 184 -11.00 -47.46 0.94
C SER A 184 -9.95 -48.41 1.49
N GLN A 185 -9.43 -49.32 0.66
CA GLN A 185 -8.36 -50.23 1.00
C GLN A 185 -7.30 -49.48 1.82
N ARG A 186 -7.06 -49.93 3.06
CA ARG A 186 -6.22 -49.25 4.06
C ARG A 186 -4.82 -48.86 3.55
N SER A 187 -4.34 -49.51 2.47
CA SER A 187 -3.05 -49.27 1.83
C SER A 187 -3.07 -48.17 0.73
N ALA A 188 -4.22 -47.91 0.09
CA ALA A 188 -4.26 -46.98 -1.07
C ALA A 188 -4.18 -45.51 -0.64
N TRP A 189 -4.77 -45.14 0.50
CA TRP A 189 -4.77 -43.76 0.95
C TRP A 189 -3.37 -43.22 1.31
N PRO A 190 -2.52 -43.93 2.11
CA PRO A 190 -1.17 -43.47 2.39
C PRO A 190 -0.29 -43.40 1.14
N ALA A 191 -0.47 -44.33 0.19
CA ALA A 191 0.27 -44.33 -1.07
C ALA A 191 -0.12 -43.12 -1.94
N LEU A 192 -1.40 -42.80 -2.05
CA LEU A 192 -1.87 -41.61 -2.78
C LEU A 192 -1.44 -40.31 -2.11
N ALA A 193 -1.47 -40.26 -0.77
CA ALA A 193 -0.99 -39.11 0.00
C ALA A 193 0.52 -38.91 -0.21
N ALA A 194 1.31 -39.98 -0.13
CA ALA A 194 2.76 -39.92 -0.39
C ALA A 194 3.07 -39.48 -1.84
N LEU A 195 2.34 -40.02 -2.82
CA LEU A 195 2.46 -39.59 -4.22
C LEU A 195 2.11 -38.11 -4.40
N ALA A 196 1.03 -37.65 -3.82
CA ALA A 196 0.63 -36.22 -3.90
C ALA A 196 1.67 -35.29 -3.26
N LEU A 197 2.27 -35.70 -2.13
CA LEU A 197 3.33 -34.94 -1.47
C LEU A 197 4.62 -34.92 -2.30
N LEU A 198 5.00 -36.04 -2.90
CA LEU A 198 6.16 -36.12 -3.80
C LEU A 198 5.96 -35.26 -5.05
N LEU A 199 4.78 -35.34 -5.68
CA LEU A 199 4.44 -34.46 -6.81
C LEU A 199 4.42 -32.98 -6.41
N GLY A 200 3.86 -32.65 -5.26
CA GLY A 200 3.86 -31.29 -4.71
C GLY A 200 5.29 -30.76 -4.50
N PHE A 201 6.19 -31.60 -3.99
CA PHE A 201 7.59 -31.24 -3.83
C PHE A 201 8.30 -31.05 -5.18
N GLY A 202 8.05 -31.95 -6.15
CA GLY A 202 8.59 -31.81 -7.51
C GLY A 202 8.08 -30.53 -8.21
N ILE A 203 6.79 -30.21 -8.06
CA ILE A 203 6.21 -28.97 -8.58
C ILE A 203 6.83 -27.75 -7.90
N GLN A 204 7.03 -27.78 -6.59
CA GLN A 204 7.67 -26.69 -5.86
C GLN A 204 9.09 -26.44 -6.34
N LEU A 205 9.90 -27.49 -6.54
CA LEU A 205 11.25 -27.37 -7.11
C LEU A 205 11.21 -26.81 -8.54
N GLY A 206 10.29 -27.31 -9.38
CA GLY A 206 10.11 -26.85 -10.75
C GLY A 206 9.64 -25.38 -10.83
N LEU A 207 8.70 -24.98 -9.99
CA LEU A 207 8.25 -23.58 -9.91
C LEU A 207 9.34 -22.66 -9.37
N SER A 208 10.12 -23.10 -8.39
CA SER A 208 11.25 -22.33 -7.86
C SER A 208 12.34 -22.12 -8.91
N TRP A 209 12.64 -23.15 -9.69
CA TRP A 209 13.56 -23.05 -10.83
C TRP A 209 13.00 -22.17 -11.95
N LEU A 210 11.71 -22.33 -12.29
CA LEU A 210 11.05 -21.50 -13.30
C LEU A 210 11.00 -20.04 -12.86
N GLN A 211 10.73 -19.77 -11.58
CA GLN A 211 10.72 -18.41 -11.04
C GLN A 211 12.11 -17.77 -11.18
N SER A 212 13.19 -18.44 -10.77
CA SER A 212 14.53 -17.90 -10.93
C SER A 212 14.91 -17.71 -12.41
N ALA A 213 14.56 -18.64 -13.28
CA ALA A 213 14.80 -18.49 -14.71
C ALA A 213 13.99 -17.34 -15.34
N LEU A 214 12.75 -17.10 -14.88
CA LEU A 214 11.94 -15.97 -15.31
C LEU A 214 12.45 -14.65 -14.73
N GLU A 215 12.90 -14.63 -13.47
CA GLU A 215 13.51 -13.46 -12.85
C GLU A 215 14.80 -13.07 -13.60
N ASP A 216 15.67 -14.04 -13.92
CA ASP A 216 16.89 -13.81 -14.68
C ASP A 216 16.58 -13.32 -16.10
N ALA A 217 15.65 -13.98 -16.80
CA ALA A 217 15.23 -13.57 -18.15
C ALA A 217 14.51 -12.20 -18.14
N ALA A 218 13.69 -11.90 -17.12
CA ALA A 218 13.04 -10.61 -16.97
C ALA A 218 14.06 -9.53 -16.64
N LEU A 219 15.03 -9.81 -15.78
CA LEU A 219 16.13 -8.89 -15.47
C LEU A 219 17.00 -8.63 -16.70
N GLU A 220 17.36 -9.66 -17.48
CA GLU A 220 18.08 -9.48 -18.73
C GLU A 220 17.28 -8.68 -19.77
N TRP A 221 15.99 -8.96 -19.92
CA TRP A 221 15.11 -8.22 -20.83
C TRP A 221 14.86 -6.78 -20.38
N LEU A 222 14.62 -6.57 -19.08
CA LEU A 222 14.53 -5.22 -18.48
C LEU A 222 15.86 -4.49 -18.64
N ASP A 223 16.96 -5.12 -18.28
CA ASP A 223 18.30 -4.54 -18.37
C ASP A 223 18.66 -4.15 -19.82
N ALA A 224 18.29 -4.96 -20.81
CA ALA A 224 18.47 -4.63 -22.21
C ALA A 224 17.62 -3.41 -22.64
N ARG A 225 16.37 -3.34 -22.12
CA ARG A 225 15.43 -2.27 -22.48
C ARG A 225 15.63 -0.99 -21.66
N TRP A 226 16.18 -1.09 -20.44
CA TRP A 226 16.45 0.05 -19.56
C TRP A 226 17.87 0.58 -19.70
N ARG A 227 18.81 -0.22 -20.21
CA ARG A 227 20.15 0.26 -20.59
C ARG A 227 20.12 1.23 -21.76
N GLU A 228 19.09 1.24 -22.58
CA GLU A 228 18.88 2.26 -23.62
C GLU A 228 18.29 3.57 -23.06
N GLN A 229 17.71 3.59 -21.88
CA GLN A 229 17.07 4.77 -21.29
C GLN A 229 17.79 5.22 -20.02
N ALA A 230 18.71 6.21 -20.21
CA ALA A 230 19.21 7.13 -19.18
C ALA A 230 19.58 6.51 -17.80
N ASP A 231 20.70 5.82 -17.74
CA ASP A 231 21.40 5.58 -16.49
C ASP A 231 22.10 6.90 -16.05
N PRO A 232 21.63 7.57 -14.98
CA PRO A 232 22.27 8.78 -14.47
C PRO A 232 23.70 8.54 -13.94
N TYR A 233 24.12 7.27 -13.78
CA TYR A 233 25.49 6.90 -13.39
C TYR A 233 26.47 6.79 -14.55
N ARG A 234 26.01 7.00 -15.80
CA ARG A 234 26.90 6.94 -16.94
C ARG A 234 27.89 8.11 -16.88
N ALA A 235 29.15 7.78 -16.97
CA ALA A 235 30.21 8.75 -17.27
C ALA A 235 30.04 9.37 -18.69
N ARG A 236 28.87 9.25 -19.29
CA ARG A 236 28.52 9.66 -20.67
C ARG A 236 27.05 10.08 -20.72
N THR A 237 26.77 11.10 -21.53
CA THR A 237 25.41 11.49 -21.94
C THR A 237 25.42 11.82 -23.43
N ALA A 238 24.38 11.43 -24.15
CA ALA A 238 24.22 11.72 -25.58
C ALA A 238 23.18 12.81 -25.78
N ILE A 239 23.33 13.58 -26.86
CA ILE A 239 22.29 14.53 -27.27
C ILE A 239 21.04 13.74 -27.64
N GLY A 240 19.93 14.03 -26.95
CA GLY A 240 18.65 13.30 -27.02
C GLY A 240 18.29 12.54 -25.74
N ASP A 241 19.24 12.27 -24.83
CA ASP A 241 19.00 11.57 -23.56
C ASP A 241 18.04 12.36 -22.65
N ILE A 242 18.25 13.67 -22.52
CA ILE A 242 17.35 14.55 -21.75
C ILE A 242 16.01 14.72 -22.48
N GLY A 243 16.01 14.75 -23.81
CA GLY A 243 14.79 14.83 -24.62
C GLY A 243 13.77 13.72 -24.26
N SER A 244 14.23 12.50 -23.99
CA SER A 244 13.38 11.39 -23.60
C SER A 244 12.69 11.57 -22.24
N LEU A 245 13.29 12.35 -21.32
CA LEU A 245 12.75 12.64 -19.99
C LEU A 245 11.66 13.71 -20.02
N LYS A 246 11.60 14.52 -21.09
CA LYS A 246 10.68 15.67 -21.22
C LYS A 246 9.20 15.29 -21.22
N ALA A 247 8.85 14.07 -21.56
CA ALA A 247 7.46 13.57 -21.53
C ALA A 247 7.03 13.05 -20.16
N SER A 248 7.90 13.03 -19.14
CA SER A 248 7.62 12.39 -17.85
C SER A 248 7.21 13.39 -16.77
N GLU A 249 6.02 13.19 -16.21
CA GLU A 249 5.44 13.95 -15.10
C GLU A 249 5.98 13.53 -13.72
N ARG A 250 6.81 12.50 -13.63
CA ARG A 250 7.30 11.94 -12.38
C ARG A 250 8.09 12.97 -11.58
N ILE A 251 7.68 13.20 -10.31
CA ILE A 251 8.41 14.06 -9.37
C ILE A 251 9.67 13.30 -8.92
N VAL A 252 10.84 13.87 -9.20
CA VAL A 252 12.16 13.28 -8.90
C VAL A 252 12.80 13.91 -7.68
N LEU A 253 12.62 15.25 -7.51
CA LEU A 253 13.16 15.97 -6.35
C LEU A 253 12.08 16.87 -5.74
N ARG A 254 12.23 17.14 -4.46
CA ARG A 254 11.54 18.19 -3.73
C ARG A 254 12.55 19.11 -3.10
N VAL A 255 12.38 20.42 -3.32
CA VAL A 255 13.35 21.43 -2.92
C VAL A 255 12.70 22.41 -1.96
N ASP A 256 13.21 22.49 -0.74
CA ASP A 256 12.75 23.44 0.27
C ASP A 256 13.53 24.75 0.09
N ALA A 257 12.85 25.74 -0.50
CA ALA A 257 13.33 27.11 -0.63
C ALA A 257 12.17 28.08 -0.41
N PRO A 258 12.42 29.34 -0.01
CA PRO A 258 11.35 30.31 0.15
C PRO A 258 10.57 30.53 -1.17
N PRO A 259 9.23 30.73 -1.10
CA PRO A 259 8.43 31.00 -2.30
C PRO A 259 8.93 32.26 -3.02
N LYS A 260 8.84 32.25 -4.36
CA LYS A 260 9.30 33.35 -5.24
C LYS A 260 10.81 33.65 -5.21
N THR A 261 11.62 32.79 -4.59
CA THR A 261 13.06 32.81 -4.81
C THR A 261 13.36 32.08 -6.13
N THR A 262 14.47 32.44 -6.78
CA THR A 262 14.97 31.66 -7.94
C THR A 262 16.01 30.68 -7.39
N PRO A 263 15.64 29.40 -7.15
CA PRO A 263 16.65 28.43 -6.74
C PRO A 263 17.70 28.25 -7.85
N PRO A 264 18.94 27.88 -7.50
CA PRO A 264 19.96 27.60 -8.49
C PRO A 264 19.60 26.36 -9.32
N LEU A 265 20.28 26.20 -10.47
CA LEU A 265 20.28 24.93 -11.18
C LEU A 265 20.89 23.84 -10.28
N LEU A 266 20.32 22.66 -10.29
CA LEU A 266 20.82 21.53 -9.51
C LEU A 266 21.56 20.57 -10.42
N ARG A 267 22.88 20.58 -10.35
CA ARG A 267 23.76 19.80 -11.22
C ARG A 267 23.93 18.38 -10.70
N HIS A 268 23.81 17.41 -11.58
CA HIS A 268 24.16 16.01 -11.35
C HIS A 268 25.60 15.71 -11.74
N ALA A 269 26.00 16.13 -12.93
CA ALA A 269 27.31 15.84 -13.48
C ALA A 269 27.79 16.93 -14.45
N SER A 270 29.11 16.97 -14.67
CA SER A 270 29.76 17.77 -15.68
C SER A 270 30.63 16.91 -16.59
N TYR A 271 30.78 17.34 -17.85
CA TYR A 271 31.50 16.60 -18.87
C TYR A 271 32.38 17.55 -19.64
N ASN A 272 33.56 17.11 -20.07
CA ASN A 272 34.50 17.96 -20.81
C ASN A 272 34.95 17.39 -22.15
N ARG A 273 34.64 16.15 -22.48
CA ARG A 273 35.02 15.51 -23.74
C ARG A 273 33.79 15.23 -24.60
N TYR A 274 33.78 15.78 -25.81
CA TYR A 274 32.69 15.59 -26.77
C TYR A 274 33.18 14.81 -28.00
N VAL A 275 32.57 13.69 -28.32
CA VAL A 275 32.89 12.84 -29.47
C VAL A 275 31.60 12.25 -30.04
N GLY A 276 31.33 12.51 -31.34
CA GLY A 276 30.24 11.83 -32.05
C GLY A 276 28.83 12.10 -31.53
N GLY A 277 28.56 13.20 -30.84
CA GLY A 277 27.27 13.50 -30.22
C GLY A 277 27.19 13.10 -28.75
N ILE A 278 28.25 12.53 -28.20
CA ILE A 278 28.29 12.03 -26.81
C ILE A 278 29.25 12.89 -26.00
N TRP A 279 28.75 13.41 -24.89
CA TRP A 279 29.55 14.01 -23.84
C TRP A 279 30.05 12.95 -22.86
N SER A 280 31.32 13.01 -22.48
CA SER A 280 31.90 12.12 -21.49
C SER A 280 32.84 12.87 -20.55
N ALA A 281 32.95 12.40 -19.33
CA ALA A 281 34.04 12.69 -18.43
C ALA A 281 35.12 11.61 -18.60
N PRO A 282 36.42 11.93 -18.61
CA PRO A 282 37.46 10.91 -18.53
C PRO A 282 37.20 10.07 -17.27
N ALA A 283 37.54 8.78 -17.34
CA ALA A 283 37.34 7.85 -16.23
C ALA A 283 38.11 8.35 -14.99
N GLN A 284 37.45 9.15 -14.20
CA GLN A 284 37.96 9.66 -12.94
C GLN A 284 37.35 8.78 -11.84
N PRO A 285 38.16 8.12 -11.01
CA PRO A 285 37.65 7.33 -9.91
C PRO A 285 36.90 8.26 -8.94
N PHE A 286 35.74 7.84 -8.49
CA PHE A 286 35.08 8.46 -7.37
C PHE A 286 35.93 8.24 -6.11
N GLN A 287 36.18 9.29 -5.36
CA GLN A 287 36.94 9.27 -4.11
C GLN A 287 35.96 9.41 -2.94
N GLY A 288 36.18 8.61 -1.88
CA GLY A 288 35.36 8.69 -0.68
C GLY A 288 35.47 10.06 -0.03
N LEU A 289 34.34 10.66 0.31
CA LEU A 289 34.27 11.86 1.11
C LEU A 289 34.50 11.53 2.58
N VAL A 290 35.19 12.42 3.27
CA VAL A 290 35.37 12.29 4.71
C VAL A 290 34.15 12.83 5.43
N SER A 291 33.55 12.01 6.29
CA SER A 291 32.44 12.41 7.14
C SER A 291 32.97 12.89 8.50
N ASN A 292 32.61 14.10 8.85
CA ASN A 292 32.83 14.64 10.20
C ASN A 292 31.50 14.59 10.96
N SER A 293 31.28 13.54 11.75
CA SER A 293 30.11 13.25 12.62
C SER A 293 28.71 13.56 12.05
N HIS A 294 28.49 14.62 11.29
CA HIS A 294 27.17 15.02 10.73
C HIS A 294 27.27 15.74 9.38
N SER A 295 28.48 15.95 8.85
CA SER A 295 28.70 16.67 7.60
C SER A 295 29.73 15.98 6.70
N TRP A 296 29.48 16.03 5.40
CA TRP A 296 30.39 15.56 4.35
C TRP A 296 31.02 16.78 3.68
N VAL A 297 32.31 16.92 3.74
CA VAL A 297 33.03 18.08 3.21
C VAL A 297 33.48 17.80 1.77
N LEU A 298 33.06 18.64 0.83
CA LEU A 298 33.46 18.59 -0.58
C LEU A 298 34.63 19.53 -0.88
N ALA A 299 34.57 20.74 -0.34
CA ALA A 299 35.63 21.73 -0.50
C ALA A 299 35.73 22.61 0.74
N GLN A 300 36.89 23.26 0.92
CA GLN A 300 37.08 24.20 2.03
C GLN A 300 36.48 25.57 1.68
N GLY A 301 35.87 26.21 2.66
CA GLY A 301 35.27 27.52 2.51
C GLY A 301 34.09 27.74 3.47
N SER A 302 33.60 28.98 3.52
CA SER A 302 32.43 29.34 4.32
C SER A 302 31.24 29.46 3.39
N ALA A 303 30.28 28.55 3.54
CA ALA A 303 29.04 28.59 2.77
C ALA A 303 28.13 29.72 3.26
N THR A 304 27.62 30.52 2.34
CA THR A 304 26.71 31.64 2.63
C THR A 304 25.25 31.26 2.42
N ARG A 305 24.98 30.17 1.71
CA ARG A 305 23.62 29.71 1.36
C ARG A 305 23.47 28.22 1.59
N HIS A 306 22.25 27.78 1.86
CA HIS A 306 21.92 26.38 1.93
C HIS A 306 20.60 26.07 1.26
N LEU A 307 20.42 24.84 0.84
CA LEU A 307 19.22 24.33 0.19
C LEU A 307 18.98 22.91 0.66
N ARG A 308 17.74 22.60 1.05
CA ARG A 308 17.35 21.24 1.41
C ARG A 308 16.69 20.57 0.22
N VAL A 309 17.16 19.37 -0.10
CA VAL A 309 16.66 18.56 -1.20
C VAL A 309 16.24 17.20 -0.67
N SER A 310 15.09 16.72 -1.16
CA SER A 310 14.63 15.35 -0.95
C SER A 310 14.57 14.64 -2.29
N ALA A 311 15.21 13.49 -2.40
CA ALA A 311 15.35 12.71 -3.63
C ALA A 311 14.98 11.24 -3.38
N TRP A 312 14.59 10.53 -4.43
CA TRP A 312 14.45 9.07 -4.41
C TRP A 312 15.72 8.43 -4.96
N MET A 313 16.17 7.37 -4.30
CA MET A 313 17.29 6.58 -4.80
C MET A 313 16.82 5.54 -5.81
N THR A 314 17.70 5.13 -6.72
CA THR A 314 17.48 3.99 -7.62
C THR A 314 18.47 2.91 -7.24
N GLU A 315 17.98 1.70 -6.91
CA GLU A 315 18.83 0.57 -6.50
C GLU A 315 19.81 0.90 -5.37
N HIS A 316 19.33 1.62 -4.33
CA HIS A 316 20.15 2.07 -3.19
C HIS A 316 21.30 3.02 -3.56
N ARG A 317 21.28 3.62 -4.75
CA ARG A 317 22.29 4.56 -5.24
C ARG A 317 21.64 5.85 -5.73
N ALA A 318 22.32 6.98 -5.57
CA ALA A 318 21.92 8.25 -6.15
C ALA A 318 23.13 9.10 -6.54
N LEU A 319 23.01 9.83 -7.66
CA LEU A 319 23.79 11.05 -7.89
C LEU A 319 23.01 12.22 -7.30
N LEU A 320 23.67 12.98 -6.43
CA LEU A 320 23.02 14.11 -5.80
C LEU A 320 22.88 15.28 -6.77
N ALA A 321 21.70 15.88 -6.77
CA ALA A 321 21.44 17.12 -7.50
C ALA A 321 21.87 18.30 -6.61
N LEU A 322 22.97 18.96 -6.94
CA LEU A 322 23.63 19.94 -6.11
C LEU A 322 23.74 21.30 -6.80
N PRO A 323 23.58 22.43 -6.07
CA PRO A 323 24.02 23.72 -6.55
C PRO A 323 25.49 23.68 -6.95
N LEU A 324 25.86 24.47 -7.98
CA LEU A 324 27.26 24.69 -8.27
C LEU A 324 27.95 25.26 -7.04
N SER A 325 29.21 24.87 -6.80
CA SER A 325 29.98 25.33 -5.64
C SER A 325 29.43 24.90 -4.29
N THR A 326 28.85 23.71 -4.21
CA THR A 326 28.52 23.06 -2.94
C THR A 326 29.79 22.69 -2.19
N LEU A 327 29.92 23.19 -0.95
CA LEU A 327 31.12 23.02 -0.14
C LEU A 327 30.98 21.88 0.86
N ARG A 328 29.75 21.66 1.39
CA ARG A 328 29.46 20.59 2.33
C ARG A 328 28.01 20.11 2.22
N LEU A 329 27.79 18.88 2.64
CA LEU A 329 26.47 18.28 2.78
C LEU A 329 26.21 17.95 4.24
N GLU A 330 25.01 18.26 4.70
CA GLU A 330 24.56 17.95 6.06
C GLU A 330 23.28 17.10 5.99
N ARG A 331 22.98 16.39 7.08
CA ARG A 331 21.80 15.52 7.22
C ARG A 331 21.69 14.42 6.14
N LEU A 332 22.79 14.09 5.49
CA LEU A 332 22.85 13.01 4.53
C LEU A 332 22.97 11.68 5.28
N GLY A 333 21.88 10.94 5.38
CA GLY A 333 21.80 9.65 6.08
C GLY A 333 22.33 8.45 5.27
N ALA A 334 23.19 8.69 4.27
CA ALA A 334 23.79 7.64 3.46
C ALA A 334 24.97 6.97 4.16
N ALA A 335 25.19 5.67 3.92
CA ALA A 335 26.30 4.92 4.47
C ALA A 335 27.65 5.34 3.84
N SER A 336 27.65 5.70 2.56
CA SER A 336 28.84 6.19 1.87
C SER A 336 28.52 7.35 0.93
N ALA A 337 29.44 8.30 0.81
CA ALA A 337 29.40 9.35 -0.18
C ALA A 337 30.77 9.48 -0.84
N GLN A 338 30.76 9.66 -2.16
CA GLN A 338 31.95 9.73 -2.99
C GLN A 338 31.80 10.88 -3.99
N THR A 339 32.88 11.58 -4.29
CA THR A 339 32.90 12.66 -5.27
C THR A 339 33.93 12.41 -6.35
N ASN A 340 33.69 12.95 -7.54
CA ASN A 340 34.69 13.03 -8.58
C ASN A 340 35.25 14.47 -8.70
N HIS A 341 36.34 14.65 -9.43
CA HIS A 341 36.99 15.95 -9.59
C HIS A 341 36.15 16.98 -10.38
N MET A 342 35.04 16.56 -10.97
CA MET A 342 34.13 17.42 -11.73
C MET A 342 32.84 17.76 -10.97
N GLY A 343 32.84 17.54 -9.65
CA GLY A 343 31.78 17.95 -8.74
C GLY A 343 30.53 17.06 -8.72
N ALA A 344 30.55 15.87 -9.33
CA ALA A 344 29.50 14.90 -9.18
C ALA A 344 29.66 14.16 -7.84
N VAL A 345 28.57 14.02 -7.08
CA VAL A 345 28.54 13.31 -5.80
C VAL A 345 27.62 12.11 -5.90
N ARG A 346 28.19 10.92 -5.64
CA ARG A 346 27.47 9.65 -5.58
C ARG A 346 27.30 9.21 -4.14
N VAL A 347 26.13 8.70 -3.82
CA VAL A 347 25.82 8.11 -2.51
C VAL A 347 25.28 6.71 -2.67
N GLU A 348 25.56 5.87 -1.69
CA GLU A 348 25.10 4.48 -1.63
C GLU A 348 24.51 4.20 -0.26
N ASP A 349 23.50 3.33 -0.20
CA ASP A 349 22.83 2.85 0.99
C ASP A 349 22.39 3.97 1.95
N GLY A 350 21.27 4.60 1.63
CA GLY A 350 20.63 5.65 2.42
C GLY A 350 19.14 5.42 2.63
N PRO A 351 18.51 6.26 3.47
CA PRO A 351 17.07 6.20 3.71
C PRO A 351 16.27 6.62 2.47
N GLU A 352 15.04 6.19 2.38
CA GLU A 352 14.11 6.59 1.33
C GLU A 352 12.86 7.27 1.93
N PRO A 353 12.63 8.53 1.58
CA PRO A 353 13.41 9.41 0.71
C PRO A 353 14.74 9.84 1.33
N LEU A 354 15.75 9.99 0.46
CA LEU A 354 17.03 10.58 0.84
C LEU A 354 16.86 12.10 1.01
N VAL A 355 17.15 12.61 2.20
CA VAL A 355 17.08 14.06 2.50
C VAL A 355 18.47 14.56 2.82
N TYR A 356 18.88 15.66 2.19
CA TYR A 356 20.16 16.30 2.43
C TYR A 356 20.06 17.82 2.37
N GLU A 357 20.96 18.49 3.05
CA GLU A 357 21.16 19.94 2.99
C GLU A 357 22.48 20.24 2.27
N ALA A 358 22.41 20.94 1.15
CA ALA A 358 23.57 21.38 0.39
C ALA A 358 23.92 22.81 0.81
N TRP A 359 25.10 22.98 1.37
CA TRP A 359 25.67 24.27 1.77
C TRP A 359 26.62 24.73 0.69
N TYR A 360 26.36 25.88 0.08
CA TYR A 360 27.09 26.36 -1.08
C TYR A 360 27.38 27.85 -1.03
N ASP A 361 28.36 28.28 -1.82
CA ASP A 361 28.67 29.69 -2.06
C ASP A 361 28.95 29.91 -3.53
N PRO A 362 28.14 30.74 -4.26
CA PRO A 362 28.34 31.00 -5.68
C PRO A 362 29.66 31.66 -6.03
N ASP A 363 30.33 32.27 -5.05
CA ASP A 363 31.59 33.01 -5.27
C ASP A 363 32.83 32.13 -5.06
N ILE A 364 32.66 30.87 -4.62
CA ILE A 364 33.73 29.89 -4.42
C ILE A 364 33.64 28.80 -5.50
N SER A 365 34.79 28.41 -6.07
CA SER A 365 34.84 27.27 -6.99
C SER A 365 35.18 26.00 -6.20
N ALA A 366 34.24 25.05 -6.13
CA ALA A 366 34.47 23.76 -5.51
C ALA A 366 35.06 22.71 -6.47
N ASP A 367 34.87 22.92 -7.78
CA ASP A 367 35.38 22.02 -8.81
C ASP A 367 36.84 22.36 -9.13
N ILE A 368 37.60 21.39 -9.68
CA ILE A 368 38.98 21.59 -10.10
C ILE A 368 39.06 22.70 -11.18
N PRO A 369 40.17 23.47 -11.21
CA PRO A 369 40.45 24.42 -12.29
C PRO A 369 40.42 23.76 -13.66
N PRO A 370 40.27 24.57 -14.75
CA PRO A 370 40.23 24.04 -16.10
C PRO A 370 41.52 23.35 -16.53
N GLY A 371 41.37 22.27 -17.30
CA GLY A 371 42.47 21.57 -17.97
C GLY A 371 42.44 21.77 -19.49
N ALA A 372 43.40 21.16 -20.20
CA ALA A 372 43.48 21.26 -21.66
C ALA A 372 42.22 20.74 -22.38
N GLU A 373 41.58 19.69 -21.85
CA GLU A 373 40.35 19.12 -22.41
C GLU A 373 39.16 20.10 -22.38
N ASP A 374 39.16 21.07 -21.45
CA ASP A 374 38.10 22.08 -21.32
C ASP A 374 38.16 23.15 -22.44
N LEU A 375 39.18 23.11 -23.34
CA LEU A 375 39.35 23.98 -24.51
C LEU A 375 39.22 23.23 -25.86
N VAL A 376 39.10 21.91 -25.85
CA VAL A 376 39.09 21.10 -27.06
C VAL A 376 37.77 21.28 -27.84
N VAL A 377 37.88 21.70 -29.11
CA VAL A 377 36.79 21.68 -30.09
C VAL A 377 37.05 20.51 -31.05
N PRO A 378 36.07 19.57 -31.20
CA PRO A 378 36.25 18.45 -32.12
C PRO A 378 36.50 18.91 -33.56
N PRO A 379 37.46 18.31 -34.31
CA PRO A 379 37.80 18.75 -35.66
C PRO A 379 36.61 18.81 -36.63
N ALA A 380 35.68 17.86 -36.53
CA ALA A 380 34.47 17.82 -37.36
C ALA A 380 33.53 19.02 -37.17
N LEU A 381 33.60 19.69 -36.02
CA LEU A 381 32.79 20.87 -35.69
C LEU A 381 33.59 22.18 -35.73
N GLY A 382 34.90 22.12 -35.97
CA GLY A 382 35.77 23.29 -36.09
C GLY A 382 35.24 24.33 -37.06
N PRO A 383 34.99 24.00 -38.34
CA PRO A 383 34.53 24.96 -39.33
C PRO A 383 33.22 25.69 -38.92
N PRO A 384 32.09 25.05 -38.64
CA PRO A 384 30.84 25.75 -38.30
C PRO A 384 30.91 26.55 -36.99
N VAL A 385 31.69 26.09 -36.03
CA VAL A 385 31.89 26.80 -34.75
C VAL A 385 32.75 28.05 -34.97
N HIS A 386 33.85 27.96 -35.73
CA HIS A 386 34.70 29.10 -36.04
C HIS A 386 34.00 30.18 -36.88
N GLU A 387 33.14 29.76 -37.80
CA GLU A 387 32.32 30.70 -38.59
C GLU A 387 31.46 31.58 -37.66
N VAL A 388 30.78 30.99 -36.68
CA VAL A 388 29.96 31.73 -35.70
C VAL A 388 30.84 32.60 -34.80
N VAL A 389 32.02 32.11 -34.34
CA VAL A 389 32.97 32.89 -33.54
C VAL A 389 33.45 34.12 -34.27
N LEU A 390 33.75 33.99 -35.57
CA LEU A 390 34.15 35.11 -36.42
C LEU A 390 33.00 36.09 -36.67
N ALA A 391 31.81 35.57 -37.01
CA ALA A 391 30.63 36.40 -37.26
C ALA A 391 30.23 37.24 -36.04
N LEU A 392 30.36 36.70 -34.84
CA LEU A 392 30.09 37.41 -33.61
C LEU A 392 31.30 38.20 -33.06
N GLY A 393 32.47 38.05 -33.65
CA GLY A 393 33.73 38.69 -33.23
C GLY A 393 34.10 38.32 -31.79
N LEU A 394 34.04 37.04 -31.43
CA LEU A 394 34.25 36.59 -30.04
C LEU A 394 35.73 36.42 -29.68
N ALA A 395 36.60 36.25 -30.68
CA ALA A 395 38.03 36.06 -30.45
C ALA A 395 38.66 37.28 -29.79
N GLY A 396 39.41 37.06 -28.71
CA GLY A 396 40.10 38.10 -27.94
C GLY A 396 39.20 39.01 -27.09
N ARG A 397 37.91 38.77 -27.02
CA ARG A 397 37.03 39.49 -26.09
C ARG A 397 37.23 39.06 -24.65
N GLN A 398 36.90 39.96 -23.73
CA GLN A 398 36.82 39.59 -22.31
C GLN A 398 35.77 38.46 -22.10
N PRO A 399 36.03 37.49 -21.25
CA PRO A 399 35.13 36.37 -21.04
C PRO A 399 33.69 36.78 -20.68
N SER A 400 33.49 37.81 -19.85
CA SER A 400 32.19 38.34 -19.49
C SER A 400 31.42 38.95 -20.67
N ASP A 401 32.12 39.55 -21.62
CA ASP A 401 31.54 40.13 -22.85
C ASP A 401 31.15 39.04 -23.84
N THR A 402 31.95 37.98 -23.92
CA THR A 402 31.68 36.81 -24.73
C THR A 402 30.40 36.08 -24.22
N VAL A 403 30.29 35.90 -22.92
CA VAL A 403 29.11 35.31 -22.28
C VAL A 403 27.85 36.13 -22.64
N ARG A 404 27.89 37.45 -22.51
CA ARG A 404 26.76 38.32 -22.87
C ARG A 404 26.42 38.28 -24.36
N ALA A 405 27.42 38.18 -25.23
CA ALA A 405 27.22 38.07 -26.67
C ALA A 405 26.56 36.75 -27.06
N LEU A 406 26.99 35.62 -26.48
CA LEU A 406 26.38 34.31 -26.70
C LEU A 406 24.94 34.26 -26.22
N HIS A 407 24.67 34.79 -25.02
CA HIS A 407 23.31 34.85 -24.51
C HIS A 407 22.38 35.62 -25.44
N ARG A 408 22.82 36.79 -25.94
CA ARG A 408 22.04 37.57 -26.90
C ARG A 408 21.86 36.84 -28.22
N PHE A 409 22.89 36.19 -28.73
CA PHE A 409 22.86 35.44 -29.99
C PHE A 409 21.80 34.36 -29.96
N PHE A 410 21.81 33.51 -28.94
CA PHE A 410 20.83 32.44 -28.81
C PHE A 410 19.41 32.97 -28.52
N ALA A 411 19.27 33.98 -27.67
CA ALA A 411 17.98 34.56 -27.35
C ALA A 411 17.27 35.24 -28.53
N THR A 412 18.04 35.77 -29.52
CA THR A 412 17.47 36.54 -30.64
C THR A 412 17.36 35.75 -31.94
N GLN A 413 18.16 34.70 -32.13
CA GLN A 413 18.25 34.01 -33.41
C GLN A 413 17.83 32.54 -33.37
N PHE A 414 17.52 32.02 -32.19
CA PHE A 414 17.20 30.61 -32.02
C PHE A 414 15.85 30.43 -31.30
N GLU A 415 15.19 29.32 -31.59
CA GLU A 415 13.91 28.94 -31.02
C GLU A 415 14.03 27.62 -30.25
N TYR A 416 13.39 27.55 -29.08
CA TYR A 416 13.29 26.30 -28.34
C TYR A 416 12.24 25.39 -28.98
N SER A 417 12.60 24.13 -29.26
CA SER A 417 11.70 23.12 -29.82
C SER A 417 12.08 21.74 -29.35
N LEU A 418 11.07 20.94 -28.99
CA LEU A 418 11.18 19.50 -28.70
C LEU A 418 10.93 18.64 -29.96
N ASP A 419 10.29 19.22 -31.00
CA ASP A 419 10.04 18.56 -32.26
C ASP A 419 11.32 18.57 -33.12
N LEU A 420 12.09 17.52 -32.95
CA LEU A 420 13.26 17.23 -33.78
C LEU A 420 12.95 16.02 -34.64
N GLU A 421 12.05 16.19 -35.59
CA GLU A 421 11.88 15.16 -36.62
C GLU A 421 13.20 14.98 -37.38
N SER A 422 13.80 13.79 -37.23
CA SER A 422 14.84 13.21 -38.10
C SER A 422 16.22 13.90 -38.17
N ALA A 423 16.69 14.61 -37.17
CA ALA A 423 18.12 14.94 -37.11
C ALA A 423 18.87 13.69 -36.60
N GLY A 424 19.41 12.89 -37.46
CA GLY A 424 20.36 11.82 -37.09
C GLY A 424 21.39 12.38 -36.12
N GLY A 425 21.55 11.77 -34.93
CA GLY A 425 22.39 12.28 -33.85
C GLY A 425 23.82 12.60 -34.29
N GLY A 426 24.50 13.45 -33.51
CA GLY A 426 25.92 13.69 -33.64
C GLY A 426 26.33 15.04 -34.23
N ALA A 427 27.57 15.12 -34.75
CA ALA A 427 28.19 16.36 -35.23
C ALA A 427 27.41 17.07 -36.34
N ARG A 428 26.76 16.33 -37.25
CA ARG A 428 25.96 16.89 -38.34
C ARG A 428 24.73 17.63 -37.83
N SER A 429 24.05 17.13 -36.83
CA SER A 429 22.86 17.78 -36.29
C SER A 429 23.20 19.07 -35.56
N LEU A 430 24.34 19.14 -34.87
CA LEU A 430 24.81 20.36 -34.21
C LEU A 430 25.27 21.42 -35.21
N ALA A 431 25.96 21.01 -36.30
CA ALA A 431 26.33 21.93 -37.37
C ALA A 431 25.10 22.56 -38.05
N ARG A 432 24.07 21.76 -38.34
CA ARG A 432 22.78 22.24 -38.86
C ARG A 432 22.07 23.18 -37.89
N PHE A 433 22.05 22.83 -36.60
CA PHE A 433 21.49 23.68 -35.54
C PHE A 433 22.10 25.07 -35.57
N LEU A 434 23.45 25.18 -35.66
CA LEU A 434 24.15 26.46 -35.68
C LEU A 434 23.93 27.28 -36.97
N SER A 435 23.83 26.61 -38.13
CA SER A 435 23.85 27.29 -39.43
C SER A 435 22.48 27.39 -40.12
N GLN A 436 21.59 26.40 -39.93
CA GLN A 436 20.36 26.25 -40.73
C GLN A 436 19.10 26.22 -39.88
N ASP A 437 18.97 25.23 -39.01
CA ASP A 437 17.70 24.90 -38.35
C ASP A 437 17.34 25.93 -37.25
N ARG A 438 18.32 26.41 -36.52
CA ARG A 438 18.21 27.38 -35.41
C ARG A 438 17.10 27.03 -34.39
N ARG A 439 16.75 25.74 -34.31
CA ARG A 439 15.76 25.18 -33.44
C ARG A 439 16.33 23.96 -32.73
N GLY A 440 16.05 23.83 -31.42
CA GLY A 440 16.53 22.71 -30.65
C GLY A 440 16.10 22.76 -29.18
N HIS A 441 16.43 21.72 -28.43
CA HIS A 441 16.24 21.68 -26.99
C HIS A 441 17.54 22.04 -26.25
N CYS A 442 17.47 22.08 -24.90
CA CYS A 442 18.57 22.54 -24.02
C CYS A 442 19.93 21.89 -24.33
N GLU A 443 19.99 20.62 -24.75
CA GLU A 443 21.25 19.92 -25.04
C GLU A 443 21.97 20.51 -26.25
N TYR A 444 21.25 20.98 -27.29
CA TYR A 444 21.85 21.68 -28.44
C TYR A 444 22.39 23.04 -28.03
N PHE A 445 21.62 23.82 -27.26
CA PHE A 445 22.05 25.13 -26.76
C PHE A 445 23.29 25.00 -25.87
N ALA A 446 23.27 24.08 -24.91
CA ALA A 446 24.38 23.84 -24.01
C ALA A 446 25.65 23.40 -24.77
N THR A 447 25.51 22.43 -25.70
CA THR A 447 26.62 21.91 -26.48
C THR A 447 27.22 23.02 -27.37
N ALA A 448 26.38 23.77 -28.10
CA ALA A 448 26.82 24.86 -28.95
C ALA A 448 27.54 25.93 -28.10
N THR A 449 26.99 26.31 -26.96
CA THR A 449 27.60 27.30 -26.06
C THR A 449 28.97 26.87 -25.58
N VAL A 450 29.12 25.61 -25.13
CA VAL A 450 30.41 25.07 -24.70
C VAL A 450 31.45 25.15 -25.83
N LEU A 451 31.08 24.71 -27.04
CA LEU A 451 32.03 24.70 -28.16
C LEU A 451 32.38 26.10 -28.66
N LEU A 452 31.43 27.04 -28.65
CA LEU A 452 31.68 28.45 -28.99
C LEU A 452 32.59 29.12 -27.97
N LEU A 453 32.40 28.89 -26.67
CA LEU A 453 33.28 29.34 -25.60
C LEU A 453 34.71 28.82 -25.80
N ARG A 454 34.85 27.51 -26.03
CA ARG A 454 36.14 26.87 -26.26
C ARG A 454 36.86 27.45 -27.48
N ALA A 455 36.16 27.65 -28.59
CA ALA A 455 36.72 28.26 -29.80
C ALA A 455 37.07 29.74 -29.60
N ALA A 456 36.43 30.43 -28.66
CA ALA A 456 36.81 31.78 -28.24
C ALA A 456 37.95 31.80 -27.20
N GLY A 457 38.53 30.64 -26.83
CA GLY A 457 39.61 30.51 -25.84
C GLY A 457 39.18 30.51 -24.39
N ILE A 458 37.89 30.36 -24.10
CA ILE A 458 37.34 30.30 -22.74
C ILE A 458 37.08 28.84 -22.38
N PRO A 459 37.70 28.32 -21.29
CA PRO A 459 37.45 26.94 -20.84
C PRO A 459 36.00 26.75 -20.49
N ALA A 460 35.40 25.64 -20.96
CA ALA A 460 34.00 25.37 -20.75
C ALA A 460 33.70 23.86 -20.60
N ARG A 461 32.69 23.54 -19.80
CA ARG A 461 32.17 22.18 -19.57
C ARG A 461 30.69 22.11 -19.85
N TYR A 462 30.23 20.95 -20.25
CA TYR A 462 28.81 20.64 -20.39
C TYR A 462 28.31 20.11 -19.05
N ALA A 463 27.20 20.63 -18.57
CA ALA A 463 26.56 20.20 -17.31
C ALA A 463 25.16 19.69 -17.55
N THR A 464 24.76 18.69 -16.77
CA THR A 464 23.41 18.14 -16.74
C THR A 464 22.88 18.12 -15.31
N GLY A 465 21.56 18.23 -15.20
CA GLY A 465 20.86 18.19 -13.91
C GLY A 465 19.41 18.61 -14.04
N TYR A 466 18.94 19.45 -13.13
CA TYR A 466 17.56 19.91 -13.11
C TYR A 466 17.44 21.41 -12.91
N ALA A 467 16.44 22.00 -13.59
CA ALA A 467 15.99 23.35 -13.30
C ALA A 467 14.85 23.33 -12.25
N VAL A 468 14.89 24.26 -11.30
CA VAL A 468 13.93 24.34 -10.20
C VAL A 468 13.05 25.58 -10.41
N HIS A 469 11.81 25.39 -10.86
CA HIS A 469 10.92 26.53 -11.17
C HIS A 469 9.44 26.29 -10.79
N GLU A 470 8.99 25.03 -10.64
CA GLU A 470 7.60 24.72 -10.34
C GLU A 470 7.34 24.76 -8.82
N TRP A 471 6.61 25.79 -8.36
CA TRP A 471 6.18 25.90 -6.96
C TRP A 471 4.89 25.14 -6.74
N SER A 472 4.82 24.28 -5.73
CA SER A 472 3.61 23.59 -5.29
C SER A 472 3.00 24.28 -4.07
N PRO A 473 1.82 24.92 -4.21
CA PRO A 473 1.09 25.44 -3.05
C PRO A 473 0.64 24.34 -2.09
N LEU A 474 0.38 23.14 -2.61
CA LEU A 474 -0.04 21.97 -1.83
C LEU A 474 1.04 21.50 -0.85
N GLU A 475 2.30 21.43 -1.32
CA GLU A 475 3.42 20.95 -0.51
C GLU A 475 4.23 22.08 0.15
N GLY A 476 4.03 23.35 -0.25
CA GLY A 476 4.77 24.53 0.25
C GLY A 476 6.26 24.49 -0.12
N ARG A 477 6.61 23.91 -1.30
CA ARG A 477 7.97 23.72 -1.79
C ARG A 477 8.03 23.66 -3.31
N TYR A 478 9.22 23.68 -3.86
CA TYR A 478 9.41 23.43 -5.27
C TYR A 478 9.39 21.95 -5.60
N LEU A 479 8.67 21.58 -6.66
CA LEU A 479 8.65 20.24 -7.24
C LEU A 479 9.51 20.21 -8.48
N VAL A 480 10.38 19.23 -8.55
CA VAL A 480 11.22 18.99 -9.74
C VAL A 480 10.76 17.68 -10.35
N ARG A 481 10.27 17.76 -11.58
CA ARG A 481 9.82 16.60 -12.34
C ARG A 481 10.92 16.10 -13.25
N ALA A 482 10.80 14.87 -13.74
CA ALA A 482 11.74 14.33 -14.71
C ALA A 482 11.83 15.21 -15.97
N ARG A 483 10.71 15.81 -16.41
CA ARG A 483 10.68 16.77 -17.53
C ARG A 483 11.51 18.03 -17.28
N HIS A 484 11.79 18.41 -16.03
CA HIS A 484 12.66 19.55 -15.69
C HIS A 484 14.15 19.22 -15.80
N ALA A 485 14.49 18.02 -16.32
CA ALA A 485 15.86 17.69 -16.68
C ALA A 485 16.40 18.73 -17.66
N HIS A 486 17.60 19.22 -17.41
CA HIS A 486 18.16 20.37 -18.11
C HIS A 486 19.66 20.21 -18.36
N ALA A 487 20.14 20.83 -19.42
CA ALA A 487 21.55 20.92 -19.75
C ALA A 487 21.96 22.39 -19.96
N TRP A 488 23.16 22.73 -19.50
CA TRP A 488 23.73 24.07 -19.62
C TRP A 488 25.24 24.01 -19.73
N ALA A 489 25.85 25.16 -19.98
CA ALA A 489 27.31 25.29 -20.01
C ALA A 489 27.85 25.78 -18.68
N LEU A 490 29.02 25.32 -18.28
CA LEU A 490 29.86 25.95 -17.28
C LEU A 490 31.01 26.67 -18.00
N ALA A 491 31.21 27.94 -17.70
CA ALA A 491 32.26 28.76 -18.27
C ALA A 491 33.25 29.17 -17.18
N TRP A 492 34.56 29.17 -17.47
CA TRP A 492 35.56 29.65 -16.54
C TRP A 492 35.74 31.16 -16.71
N VAL A 493 35.21 31.92 -15.77
CA VAL A 493 35.21 33.39 -15.80
C VAL A 493 35.60 33.93 -14.43
N GLY A 494 36.61 34.79 -14.36
CA GLY A 494 37.07 35.37 -13.09
C GLY A 494 37.54 34.33 -12.09
N ASP A 495 38.36 33.39 -12.54
CA ASP A 495 38.97 32.32 -11.75
C ASP A 495 37.98 31.37 -11.03
N ARG A 496 36.78 31.24 -11.60
CA ARG A 496 35.75 30.30 -11.11
C ARG A 496 34.86 29.77 -12.22
N TRP A 497 34.27 28.63 -11.99
CA TRP A 497 33.19 28.09 -12.84
C TRP A 497 31.90 28.87 -12.60
N GLN A 498 31.27 29.31 -13.70
CA GLN A 498 29.97 29.99 -13.66
C GLN A 498 28.98 29.26 -14.56
N GLU A 499 27.74 29.17 -14.14
CA GLU A 499 26.64 28.62 -14.92
C GLU A 499 26.25 29.57 -16.03
N LEU A 500 26.13 29.04 -17.25
CA LEU A 500 25.67 29.78 -18.41
C LEU A 500 24.59 28.97 -19.14
N ASP A 501 23.36 29.33 -18.88
CA ASP A 501 22.21 28.78 -19.59
C ASP A 501 21.81 29.76 -20.72
N THR A 502 22.00 29.34 -21.96
CA THR A 502 21.64 30.09 -23.16
C THR A 502 20.34 29.63 -23.80
N THR A 503 19.64 28.68 -23.16
CA THR A 503 18.33 28.20 -23.61
C THR A 503 17.31 29.34 -23.49
N PRO A 504 16.53 29.67 -24.55
CA PRO A 504 15.53 30.73 -24.49
C PRO A 504 14.53 30.50 -23.36
N ALA A 505 14.22 31.52 -22.55
CA ALA A 505 13.44 31.43 -21.33
C ALA A 505 12.01 30.86 -21.50
N VAL A 506 11.50 30.81 -22.72
CA VAL A 506 10.17 30.25 -23.05
C VAL A 506 10.10 28.74 -22.91
N TRP A 507 11.24 28.03 -22.76
CA TRP A 507 11.27 26.58 -22.64
C TRP A 507 10.42 26.04 -21.50
N ALA A 508 10.45 26.67 -20.33
CA ALA A 508 9.70 26.25 -19.15
C ALA A 508 8.18 26.33 -19.39
N GLN A 509 7.72 27.35 -20.11
CA GLN A 509 6.31 27.51 -20.48
C GLN A 509 5.89 26.51 -21.55
N ALA A 510 6.72 26.25 -22.53
CA ALA A 510 6.47 25.26 -23.59
C ALA A 510 6.33 23.84 -23.00
N GLU A 511 7.16 23.49 -22.04
CA GLU A 511 7.08 22.20 -21.36
C GLU A 511 5.87 22.12 -20.41
N ALA A 512 5.48 23.20 -19.73
CA ALA A 512 4.32 23.24 -18.88
C ALA A 512 2.99 23.06 -19.64
N GLN A 513 2.93 23.47 -20.92
CA GLN A 513 1.74 23.28 -21.77
C GLN A 513 1.48 21.81 -22.14
N GLN A 514 2.44 20.93 -22.02
CA GLN A 514 2.30 19.49 -22.28
C GLN A 514 1.82 18.71 -21.04
N ALA A 515 1.52 19.39 -19.93
CA ALA A 515 1.09 18.77 -18.70
C ALA A 515 -0.24 18.01 -18.84
N SER A 516 -0.34 16.83 -18.24
CA SER A 516 -1.54 16.01 -18.24
C SER A 516 -2.67 16.65 -17.42
N ALA A 517 -3.92 16.50 -17.86
CA ALA A 517 -5.11 16.90 -17.11
C ALA A 517 -5.23 16.19 -15.73
N PHE A 518 -4.60 15.02 -15.56
CA PHE A 518 -4.57 14.26 -14.31
C PHE A 518 -3.44 14.66 -13.36
N GLN A 519 -2.61 15.63 -13.73
CA GLN A 519 -1.49 16.11 -12.90
C GLN A 519 -1.89 16.46 -11.46
N PRO A 520 -3.01 17.18 -11.16
CA PRO A 520 -3.37 17.53 -9.79
C PRO A 520 -3.65 16.29 -8.90
N LEU A 521 -4.26 15.25 -9.47
CA LEU A 521 -4.54 14.00 -8.77
C LEU A 521 -3.24 13.24 -8.47
N TYR A 522 -2.35 13.21 -9.44
CA TYR A 522 -1.02 12.62 -9.27
C TYR A 522 -0.21 13.36 -8.19
N ASP A 523 -0.26 14.70 -8.18
CA ASP A 523 0.44 15.52 -7.20
C ASP A 523 -0.08 15.29 -5.79
N LEU A 524 -1.41 15.19 -5.61
CA LEU A 524 -2.01 14.86 -4.32
C LEU A 524 -1.57 13.47 -3.84
N ALA A 525 -1.62 12.45 -4.70
CA ALA A 525 -1.17 11.10 -4.37
C ALA A 525 0.31 11.07 -4.02
N SER A 526 1.15 11.78 -4.80
CA SER A 526 2.58 11.89 -4.57
C SER A 526 2.93 12.63 -3.27
N ALA A 527 2.17 13.69 -2.92
CA ALA A 527 2.35 14.42 -1.67
C ALA A 527 2.01 13.54 -0.45
N LEU A 528 0.90 12.81 -0.51
CA LEU A 528 0.51 11.86 0.54
C LEU A 528 1.56 10.75 0.71
N TYR A 529 2.01 10.17 -0.41
CA TYR A 529 3.06 9.16 -0.39
C TYR A 529 4.35 9.67 0.24
N PHE A 530 4.81 10.84 -0.20
CA PHE A 530 6.02 11.46 0.33
C PHE A 530 5.90 11.76 1.83
N GLY A 531 4.74 12.27 2.28
CA GLY A 531 4.46 12.50 3.69
C GLY A 531 4.56 11.24 4.54
N ILE A 532 3.98 10.14 4.06
CA ILE A 532 4.04 8.83 4.72
C ILE A 532 5.48 8.28 4.74
N ALA A 533 6.19 8.34 3.61
CA ALA A 533 7.55 7.83 3.50
C ALA A 533 8.52 8.61 4.41
N ARG A 534 8.41 9.93 4.44
CA ARG A 534 9.18 10.80 5.31
C ARG A 534 8.91 10.51 6.80
N TRP A 535 7.64 10.41 7.18
CA TRP A 535 7.26 10.06 8.55
C TRP A 535 7.80 8.69 8.98
N ARG A 536 7.82 7.71 8.08
CA ARG A 536 8.44 6.39 8.32
C ARG A 536 9.93 6.49 8.55
N ALA A 537 10.66 7.23 7.69
CA ALA A 537 12.09 7.43 7.81
C ALA A 537 12.44 8.11 9.15
N GLU A 538 11.75 9.19 9.50
CA GLU A 538 11.92 9.90 10.78
C GLU A 538 11.57 9.03 12.00
N SER A 539 10.59 8.12 11.89
CA SER A 539 10.20 7.19 12.95
C SER A 539 11.25 6.10 13.16
N ALA A 540 11.85 5.61 12.07
CA ALA A 540 12.93 4.63 12.12
C ALA A 540 14.20 5.20 12.80
N GLU A 541 14.57 6.45 12.51
CA GLU A 541 15.69 7.15 13.16
C GLU A 541 15.48 7.33 14.67
N ARG A 542 14.23 7.52 15.13
CA ARG A 542 13.90 7.64 16.56
C ARG A 542 13.83 6.32 17.30
N GLY A 543 14.15 5.19 16.66
CA GLY A 543 14.08 3.86 17.28
C GLY A 543 12.67 3.45 17.69
N ALA A 544 11.64 4.14 17.19
CA ALA A 544 10.25 3.78 17.40
C ALA A 544 9.98 2.48 16.66
N ALA A 545 9.84 1.38 17.40
CA ALA A 545 9.38 0.12 16.86
C ALA A 545 8.11 0.36 16.01
N PRO A 546 7.81 -0.48 15.01
CA PRO A 546 6.67 -0.29 14.10
C PRO A 546 5.32 -0.46 14.82
N ILE A 547 5.05 0.41 15.80
CA ILE A 547 3.75 0.57 16.49
C ILE A 547 2.67 1.07 15.51
N THR A 548 3.08 1.45 14.31
CA THR A 548 2.25 2.06 13.28
C THR A 548 1.03 1.23 12.87
N TRP A 549 1.12 -0.08 12.99
CA TRP A 549 0.02 -0.98 12.66
C TRP A 549 -1.09 -0.99 13.70
N ALA A 550 -0.75 -0.74 14.97
CA ALA A 550 -1.73 -0.63 16.04
C ALA A 550 -2.71 0.52 15.78
N TRP A 551 -2.25 1.62 15.15
CA TRP A 551 -3.10 2.78 14.85
C TRP A 551 -4.12 2.54 13.74
N LEU A 552 -3.85 1.60 12.81
CA LEU A 552 -4.82 1.19 11.80
C LEU A 552 -5.79 0.12 12.33
N VAL A 553 -5.31 -0.80 13.16
CA VAL A 553 -6.10 -1.89 13.71
C VAL A 553 -6.85 -1.49 14.98
N ALA A 554 -6.29 -0.59 15.80
CA ALA A 554 -6.90 -0.16 17.07
C ALA A 554 -8.28 0.51 16.90
N PRO A 555 -8.52 1.48 16.00
CA PRO A 555 -9.85 2.06 15.81
C PRO A 555 -10.84 1.04 15.27
N LEU A 556 -10.38 0.08 14.45
CA LEU A 556 -11.18 -1.01 13.94
C LEU A 556 -11.59 -1.97 15.05
N ALA A 557 -10.63 -2.39 15.88
CA ALA A 557 -10.86 -3.25 17.04
C ALA A 557 -11.74 -2.53 18.07
N ALA A 558 -11.48 -1.26 18.34
CA ALA A 558 -12.28 -0.43 19.24
C ALA A 558 -13.73 -0.28 18.75
N TYR A 559 -13.94 -0.04 17.43
CA TYR A 559 -15.26 0.03 16.83
C TYR A 559 -16.00 -1.31 16.94
N LEU A 560 -15.34 -2.44 16.67
CA LEU A 560 -15.94 -3.77 16.80
C LEU A 560 -16.28 -4.08 18.24
N LEU A 561 -15.37 -3.81 19.19
CA LEU A 561 -15.60 -4.00 20.63
C LEU A 561 -16.73 -3.11 21.14
N TRP A 562 -16.75 -1.82 20.79
CA TRP A 562 -17.82 -0.89 21.15
C TRP A 562 -19.16 -1.36 20.59
N ARG A 563 -19.20 -1.84 19.36
CA ARG A 563 -20.40 -2.34 18.71
C ARG A 563 -20.91 -3.63 19.34
N VAL A 564 -20.02 -4.56 19.69
CA VAL A 564 -20.36 -5.79 20.42
C VAL A 564 -20.89 -5.44 21.80
N TRP A 565 -20.23 -4.51 22.51
CA TRP A 565 -20.64 -4.05 23.83
C TRP A 565 -22.01 -3.37 23.79
N ARG A 566 -22.25 -2.48 22.85
CA ARG A 566 -23.55 -1.79 22.69
C ARG A 566 -24.69 -2.77 22.37
N ARG A 567 -24.44 -3.80 21.58
CA ARG A 567 -25.45 -4.83 21.30
C ARG A 567 -25.68 -5.78 22.46
N ARG A 568 -24.69 -6.01 23.30
CA ARG A 568 -24.84 -6.82 24.52
C ARG A 568 -25.90 -6.22 25.48
N ALA A 569 -25.93 -4.89 25.57
CA ALA A 569 -26.94 -4.17 26.34
C ALA A 569 -28.36 -4.39 25.76
N ASP A 570 -28.52 -4.29 24.44
CA ASP A 570 -29.82 -4.50 23.77
C ASP A 570 -30.32 -5.94 23.90
N TRP A 571 -29.42 -6.91 23.91
CA TRP A 571 -29.78 -8.33 24.04
C TRP A 571 -30.25 -8.67 25.45
N ILE A 572 -29.60 -8.20 26.49
CA ILE A 572 -29.97 -8.38 27.90
C ILE A 572 -31.35 -7.75 28.17
N VAL A 573 -31.62 -6.59 27.58
CA VAL A 573 -32.93 -5.92 27.73
C VAL A 573 -34.03 -6.72 27.06
N ARG A 574 -33.82 -7.20 25.83
CA ARG A 574 -34.83 -8.01 25.11
C ARG A 574 -35.11 -9.36 25.73
N ASP A 575 -34.10 -10.00 26.28
CA ASP A 575 -34.29 -11.29 26.99
C ASP A 575 -35.11 -11.09 28.29
N ARG A 576 -34.85 -10.01 29.02
CA ARG A 576 -35.68 -9.63 30.19
C ARG A 576 -37.12 -9.31 29.80
N GLU A 577 -37.36 -8.57 28.74
CA GLU A 577 -38.72 -8.25 28.27
C GLU A 577 -39.48 -9.49 27.79
N ARG A 578 -38.82 -10.41 27.06
CA ARG A 578 -39.43 -11.70 26.65
C ARG A 578 -39.77 -12.56 27.86
N GLY A 579 -38.85 -12.67 28.82
CA GLY A 579 -39.08 -13.42 30.05
C GLY A 579 -40.22 -12.85 30.90
N ALA A 580 -40.31 -11.52 30.99
CA ALA A 580 -41.38 -10.83 31.71
C ALA A 580 -42.76 -11.01 31.03
N LYS A 581 -42.84 -10.85 29.71
CA LYS A 581 -44.08 -11.03 28.91
C LYS A 581 -44.57 -12.48 29.00
N ALA A 582 -43.71 -13.47 28.80
CA ALA A 582 -44.09 -14.87 28.90
C ALA A 582 -44.49 -15.26 30.36
N GLY A 583 -43.80 -14.73 31.37
CA GLY A 583 -44.14 -14.93 32.78
C GLY A 583 -45.48 -14.34 33.16
N ALA A 584 -45.84 -13.17 32.61
CA ALA A 584 -47.12 -12.53 32.88
C ALA A 584 -48.33 -13.39 32.41
N GLN A 585 -48.17 -14.15 31.32
CA GLN A 585 -49.22 -15.01 30.76
C GLN A 585 -49.52 -16.24 31.63
N LEU A 586 -48.54 -16.77 32.34
CA LEU A 586 -48.70 -17.93 33.26
C LEU A 586 -49.05 -17.54 34.68
N GLY A 587 -48.87 -16.28 35.04
CA GLY A 587 -49.14 -15.78 36.42
C GLY A 587 -50.53 -16.11 36.93
N PRO A 588 -51.62 -15.81 36.19
CA PRO A 588 -52.99 -16.11 36.60
C PRO A 588 -53.23 -17.60 36.80
N LEU A 589 -52.68 -18.46 35.93
CA LEU A 589 -52.81 -19.94 36.03
C LEU A 589 -52.10 -20.49 37.26
N LEU A 590 -50.87 -20.03 37.53
CA LEU A 590 -50.11 -20.45 38.71
C LEU A 590 -50.81 -20.01 40.00
N LEU A 591 -51.43 -18.83 40.00
CA LEU A 591 -52.24 -18.36 41.13
C LEU A 591 -53.51 -19.21 41.34
N ALA A 592 -54.18 -19.61 40.27
CA ALA A 592 -55.36 -20.48 40.35
C ALA A 592 -54.99 -21.88 40.89
N LEU A 593 -53.89 -22.46 40.43
CA LEU A 593 -53.37 -23.73 40.94
C LEU A 593 -52.94 -23.63 42.42
N ALA A 594 -52.35 -22.52 42.81
CA ALA A 594 -51.99 -22.27 44.21
C ALA A 594 -53.21 -22.14 45.11
N ARG A 595 -54.32 -21.53 44.63
CA ARG A 595 -55.63 -21.52 45.40
C ARG A 595 -56.23 -22.89 45.59
N LEU A 596 -55.93 -23.83 44.69
CA LEU A 596 -56.31 -25.26 44.86
C LEU A 596 -55.32 -26.05 45.72
N GLY A 597 -54.39 -25.39 46.37
CA GLY A 597 -53.39 -26.03 47.25
C GLY A 597 -52.14 -26.54 46.53
N HIS A 598 -52.04 -26.32 45.21
CA HIS A 598 -50.90 -26.76 44.38
C HIS A 598 -49.87 -25.65 44.22
N VAL A 599 -48.99 -25.49 45.23
CA VAL A 599 -47.89 -24.50 45.19
C VAL A 599 -46.64 -25.17 44.67
N ARG A 600 -46.03 -24.55 43.67
CA ARG A 600 -44.76 -25.03 43.10
C ARG A 600 -43.61 -24.82 44.07
N PRO A 601 -42.85 -25.88 44.45
CA PRO A 601 -41.66 -25.71 45.28
C PRO A 601 -40.61 -24.81 44.68
N PRO A 602 -39.92 -23.98 45.47
CA PRO A 602 -38.80 -23.16 44.97
C PRO A 602 -37.76 -24.04 44.30
N GLY A 603 -37.35 -23.65 43.07
CA GLY A 603 -36.34 -24.37 42.30
C GLY A 603 -36.84 -25.57 41.47
N ALA A 604 -38.07 -26.02 41.63
CA ALA A 604 -38.61 -27.13 40.84
C ALA A 604 -38.86 -26.70 39.38
N PRO A 605 -38.41 -27.47 38.36
CA PRO A 605 -38.73 -27.19 36.96
C PRO A 605 -40.25 -27.21 36.74
N LEU A 606 -40.78 -26.18 36.05
CA LEU A 606 -42.22 -26.01 35.89
C LEU A 606 -42.92 -27.22 35.24
N LEU A 607 -42.29 -27.79 34.21
CA LEU A 607 -42.81 -28.95 33.48
C LEU A 607 -42.82 -30.22 34.34
N ALA A 608 -41.76 -30.44 35.12
CA ALA A 608 -41.69 -31.60 36.03
C ALA A 608 -42.74 -31.49 37.12
N TRP A 609 -42.89 -30.30 37.74
CA TRP A 609 -43.92 -30.04 38.75
C TRP A 609 -45.33 -30.15 38.16
N ALA A 610 -45.62 -29.58 37.00
CA ALA A 610 -46.93 -29.67 36.36
C ALA A 610 -47.40 -31.12 36.14
N ARG A 611 -46.51 -32.04 35.84
CA ARG A 611 -46.79 -33.47 35.67
C ARG A 611 -47.03 -34.22 36.96
N THR A 612 -46.68 -33.71 38.13
CA THR A 612 -46.92 -34.30 39.43
C THR A 612 -48.24 -33.86 40.09
N LEU A 613 -48.96 -32.92 39.39
CA LEU A 613 -50.22 -32.42 39.95
C LEU A 613 -51.33 -33.48 39.92
N PRO A 614 -52.02 -33.70 41.01
CA PRO A 614 -53.12 -34.71 41.12
C PRO A 614 -54.43 -34.08 40.56
N LEU A 615 -54.45 -33.74 39.29
CA LEU A 615 -55.65 -33.23 38.60
C LEU A 615 -56.47 -34.44 38.11
N ALA A 616 -57.74 -34.50 38.50
CA ALA A 616 -58.62 -35.64 38.19
C ALA A 616 -59.03 -35.81 36.75
N ASP A 617 -58.86 -34.78 35.92
CA ASP A 617 -59.23 -34.78 34.54
C ASP A 617 -58.01 -34.93 33.62
N PRO A 618 -57.87 -36.04 32.86
CA PRO A 618 -56.73 -36.26 31.93
C PRO A 618 -56.56 -35.20 30.87
N ASP A 619 -57.66 -34.63 30.37
CA ASP A 619 -57.62 -33.60 29.35
C ASP A 619 -57.05 -32.29 29.88
N THR A 620 -57.30 -31.99 31.16
CA THR A 620 -56.72 -30.81 31.84
C THR A 620 -55.21 -30.97 32.06
N LEU A 621 -54.73 -32.19 32.36
CA LEU A 621 -53.29 -32.47 32.45
C LEU A 621 -52.59 -32.37 31.11
N THR A 622 -53.21 -32.85 30.04
CA THR A 622 -52.66 -32.74 28.68
C THR A 622 -52.54 -31.29 28.26
N LEU A 623 -53.58 -30.49 28.47
CA LEU A 623 -53.59 -29.06 28.14
C LEU A 623 -52.55 -28.27 28.99
N LEU A 624 -52.36 -28.66 30.25
CA LEU A 624 -51.32 -28.07 31.10
C LEU A 624 -49.91 -28.38 30.60
N ASP A 625 -49.64 -29.61 30.14
CA ASP A 625 -48.33 -29.98 29.54
C ASP A 625 -48.08 -29.20 28.26
N GLU A 626 -49.10 -29.01 27.41
CA GLU A 626 -49.03 -28.19 26.19
C GLU A 626 -48.76 -26.71 26.48
N VAL A 627 -49.48 -26.11 27.43
CA VAL A 627 -49.29 -24.71 27.83
C VAL A 627 -47.89 -24.48 28.36
N VAL A 628 -47.39 -25.40 29.21
CA VAL A 628 -46.02 -25.28 29.76
C VAL A 628 -44.95 -25.45 28.66
N ARG A 629 -45.17 -26.37 27.69
CA ARG A 629 -44.26 -26.49 26.54
C ARG A 629 -44.29 -25.26 25.64
N SER A 630 -45.47 -24.72 25.38
CA SER A 630 -45.61 -23.47 24.59
C SER A 630 -44.93 -22.30 25.28
N TYR A 631 -45.04 -22.22 26.64
CA TYR A 631 -44.30 -21.24 27.42
C TYR A 631 -42.78 -21.42 27.33
N TYR A 632 -42.26 -22.65 27.40
CA TYR A 632 -40.83 -22.89 27.25
C TYR A 632 -40.33 -22.57 25.85
N ARG A 633 -41.10 -22.89 24.77
CA ARG A 633 -40.78 -22.49 23.42
C ARG A 633 -40.71 -20.96 23.29
N LEU A 634 -41.74 -20.25 23.78
CA LEU A 634 -41.78 -18.80 23.72
C LEU A 634 -40.63 -18.12 24.49
N ARG A 635 -40.22 -18.72 25.62
CA ARG A 635 -39.20 -18.18 26.52
C ARG A 635 -37.78 -18.48 26.06
N PHE A 636 -37.52 -19.68 25.55
CA PHE A 636 -36.17 -20.19 25.33
C PHE A 636 -35.84 -20.43 23.83
N ASP A 637 -36.85 -20.50 22.95
CA ASP A 637 -36.64 -20.68 21.53
C ASP A 637 -36.59 -19.31 20.85
N PRO A 638 -35.43 -18.91 20.26
CA PRO A 638 -35.27 -17.61 19.59
C PRO A 638 -36.15 -17.49 18.33
N GLU A 639 -36.58 -18.59 17.71
CA GLU A 639 -37.33 -18.58 16.45
C GLU A 639 -38.85 -18.40 16.65
N VAL A 640 -39.40 -18.68 17.84
CA VAL A 640 -40.85 -18.71 18.12
C VAL A 640 -41.39 -17.37 18.67
N GLY A 641 -40.62 -16.29 18.71
CA GLY A 641 -41.02 -14.99 19.30
C GLY A 641 -42.02 -14.15 18.48
N SER A 642 -42.93 -14.76 17.70
CA SER A 642 -43.96 -14.04 16.95
C SER A 642 -45.13 -13.56 17.83
N PRO A 643 -45.78 -12.41 17.51
CA PRO A 643 -47.00 -11.99 18.20
C PRO A 643 -48.09 -13.07 18.22
N ALA A 644 -48.18 -13.86 17.15
CA ALA A 644 -49.12 -14.97 17.05
C ALA A 644 -48.88 -16.09 18.08
N ALA A 645 -47.61 -16.39 18.38
CA ALA A 645 -47.27 -17.40 19.42
C ALA A 645 -47.61 -16.90 20.85
N VAL A 646 -47.48 -15.59 21.10
CA VAL A 646 -47.90 -14.96 22.37
C VAL A 646 -49.40 -15.06 22.52
N HIS A 647 -50.19 -14.71 21.48
CA HIS A 647 -51.63 -14.82 21.53
C HIS A 647 -52.12 -16.26 21.62
N ALA A 648 -51.42 -17.23 21.02
CA ALA A 648 -51.74 -18.64 21.15
C ALA A 648 -51.51 -19.13 22.60
N LEU A 649 -50.43 -18.71 23.26
CA LEU A 649 -50.20 -19.04 24.67
C LEU A 649 -51.23 -18.38 25.59
N GLU A 650 -51.65 -17.13 25.29
CA GLU A 650 -52.73 -16.44 26.01
C GLU A 650 -54.04 -17.22 25.92
N ALA A 651 -54.46 -17.61 24.72
CA ALA A 651 -55.69 -18.38 24.48
C ALA A 651 -55.65 -19.75 25.20
N GLN A 652 -54.52 -20.48 25.09
CA GLN A 652 -54.33 -21.77 25.74
C GLN A 652 -54.34 -21.65 27.26
N SER A 653 -53.67 -20.63 27.84
CA SER A 653 -53.67 -20.43 29.31
C SER A 653 -55.00 -19.97 29.84
N ALA A 654 -55.79 -19.18 29.09
CA ALA A 654 -57.17 -18.77 29.43
C ALA A 654 -58.11 -19.98 29.42
N ALA A 655 -58.02 -20.85 28.39
CA ALA A 655 -58.83 -22.05 28.29
C ALA A 655 -58.52 -23.02 29.46
N LEU A 656 -57.29 -23.19 29.82
CA LEU A 656 -56.87 -24.00 30.95
C LEU A 656 -57.33 -23.42 32.29
N LEU A 657 -57.20 -22.09 32.47
CA LEU A 657 -57.68 -21.37 33.66
C LEU A 657 -59.18 -21.57 33.86
N ALA A 658 -60.00 -21.46 32.79
CA ALA A 658 -61.44 -21.72 32.85
C ALA A 658 -61.79 -23.13 33.31
N ARG A 659 -61.02 -24.16 32.90
CA ARG A 659 -61.20 -25.55 33.32
C ARG A 659 -60.79 -25.76 34.82
N VAL A 660 -59.67 -25.19 35.21
CA VAL A 660 -59.19 -25.21 36.59
C VAL A 660 -60.18 -24.55 37.57
N ASP A 661 -60.73 -23.38 37.15
CA ASP A 661 -61.78 -22.71 37.96
C ASP A 661 -63.10 -23.43 37.99
N ALA A 662 -63.48 -24.14 36.93
CA ALA A 662 -64.65 -25.00 36.92
C ALA A 662 -64.52 -26.21 37.86
N THR A 663 -63.28 -26.76 37.93
CA THR A 663 -62.98 -27.89 38.86
C THR A 663 -62.98 -27.39 40.33
N ALA A 664 -62.46 -26.18 40.58
CA ALA A 664 -62.48 -25.53 41.92
C ALA A 664 -63.93 -25.31 42.42
N ARG A 665 -64.82 -24.86 41.53
CA ARG A 665 -66.23 -24.66 41.88
C ARG A 665 -66.97 -25.99 42.17
N ARG A 666 -66.65 -27.08 41.52
CA ARG A 666 -67.21 -28.42 41.82
C ARG A 666 -66.73 -28.93 43.15
N HIS A 667 -65.49 -28.69 43.55
CA HIS A 667 -64.98 -29.09 44.88
C HIS A 667 -65.56 -28.28 46.04
N HIS A 668 -66.01 -27.04 45.80
CA HIS A 668 -66.69 -26.22 46.82
C HIS A 668 -68.24 -26.44 46.86
N ALA A 669 -68.80 -27.18 45.92
CA ALA A 669 -70.24 -27.43 45.82
C ALA A 669 -70.67 -28.82 46.34
N THR A 670 -69.76 -29.62 46.79
CA THR A 670 -70.06 -30.90 47.54
C THR A 670 -69.92 -30.63 49.02
N PRO A 671 -71.05 -30.74 49.78
CA PRO A 671 -71.07 -30.50 51.22
C PRO A 671 -70.29 -31.53 52.05
#